data_03d6fa98b1248a933c1d2212dc768223
#
_entry.id   03d6fa98b1248a933c1d2212dc768223
#
_cell.length_a   1.000
_cell.length_b   1.000
_cell.length_c   1.000
_cell.angle_alpha   90.00
_cell.angle_beta   90.00
_cell.angle_gamma   90.00
#
_symmetry.space_group_name_H-M   'P 1'
#
loop_
_entity.id
_entity.type
_entity.pdbx_description
1 polymer ?
#
loop_
_entity_poly.entity_id
_entity_poly.type
_entity_poly.pdbx_seq_one_letter_code
_entity_poly.pdbx_strand_id
1 'polypeptide(L)'
;MKYRTSMIKKIDSVFLATYLLISMLSHSADADDILIADFEGDTYESWTVTGEAFGTRPAKGTLPGQMRVDGFLGKALVNSFFQGDNSVGTLTSPEFRIERKFITFFIGGGKNPEKLALQLMIDGKVVRSATGPNDKPGGSEALEVDSWDVSEFSGKTARLRIVDQAQGGWGHINVDHIVQTDTKPKGSMIDAERSFTTDARYLNIPIKNGATKRLVTLLVDGQVIVRNDIELADGDADWWASMDISAWKSKELTIRVDKLSEGSTALSSIQASDSFKDTDRLYREPLRGQFHFSPQRGWNNDPNGCVYYNGEYHLFFQHNPYGWGWGNMHWGHAVSKDLVHWEELGDKLFPDSMGPMFSGSAVVDWNNTSGFGKEGKPPLVLIYTAAGNPTVQAIAYSTDGRTFTKYAGNPVLKQITGGNRDPKVFWHEPTQKWVMVLYVELQGKHTIHFFTSPNLREWSQISITEGIAGTAYLFECPDFFELAVDGDKTNTKWVLLGANSEYAVGTFDGTRFTPEQTKLPGHRGRGFYAPQTFSDIPKSDGRRIQIGWFQTETRGMSFNQSMTVPLEIKLLGTPEGPRMTFTPVKELESLRTRTTTFDPIVLKPGDRNPFDALQLELLEIRAEIEPSEASEIVFNIRDSMIIYDSNQQEITVNGQRAWAPLRDGKLRLTIYCDRTGLEVFASDGLCYIPMPFNANPENQKIFLETRGNAASIRKLEVHELRSAWR
;
A
#
# COMPACT_ATOMS: atom_id res chain seq x y z
N MET A 1 -33.30 -27.87 53.30
CA MET A 1 -32.71 -29.00 54.04
C MET A 1 -31.32 -29.15 53.47
N LYS A 2 -30.26 -28.60 54.10
CA LYS A 2 -29.36 -29.31 55.07
C LYS A 2 -28.74 -30.51 54.36
N TYR A 3 -27.43 -30.67 54.12
CA TYR A 3 -26.18 -30.48 54.85
C TYR A 3 -25.04 -30.54 53.86
N ARG A 4 -24.04 -29.60 53.86
CA ARG A 4 -22.74 -29.55 54.58
C ARG A 4 -21.70 -30.51 54.06
N THR A 5 -20.66 -29.94 53.43
CA THR A 5 -19.30 -29.57 53.96
C THR A 5 -18.28 -30.70 54.22
N SER A 6 -17.09 -30.44 53.69
CA SER A 6 -15.76 -30.82 54.21
C SER A 6 -15.16 -32.14 53.73
N MET A 7 -14.12 -32.01 52.93
CA MET A 7 -12.79 -32.56 53.29
C MET A 7 -11.71 -31.90 52.42
N ILE A 8 -11.11 -30.89 52.99
CA ILE A 8 -9.78 -30.42 52.69
C ILE A 8 -8.81 -31.12 53.66
N LYS A 9 -7.61 -31.39 53.15
CA LYS A 9 -6.37 -31.77 53.85
C LYS A 9 -6.00 -33.26 53.80
N LYS A 10 -4.94 -33.45 53.02
CA LYS A 10 -3.73 -34.26 53.25
C LYS A 10 -3.34 -35.00 51.98
N ILE A 11 -2.51 -34.42 51.17
CA ILE A 11 -1.37 -35.07 50.47
C ILE A 11 -0.44 -33.90 50.08
N ASP A 12 0.21 -33.35 51.07
CA ASP A 12 1.47 -32.64 50.90
C ASP A 12 2.56 -33.50 51.50
N SER A 13 3.71 -33.57 50.88
CA SER A 13 4.97 -34.14 51.41
C SER A 13 5.34 -35.55 50.91
N VAL A 14 5.48 -35.83 49.63
CA VAL A 14 6.38 -36.91 49.16
C VAL A 14 7.01 -36.62 47.77
N PHE A 15 6.73 -35.52 47.06
CA PHE A 15 7.34 -35.27 45.75
C PHE A 15 8.32 -34.07 45.68
N LEU A 16 8.97 -33.72 46.80
CA LEU A 16 9.97 -32.64 46.85
C LEU A 16 11.38 -33.11 47.25
N ALA A 17 11.73 -34.35 47.07
CA ALA A 17 13.06 -34.86 47.47
C ALA A 17 13.81 -35.64 46.38
N THR A 18 13.35 -35.64 45.10
CA THR A 18 14.03 -36.40 44.03
C THR A 18 14.42 -35.58 42.82
N TYR A 19 14.33 -34.25 42.88
CA TYR A 19 14.76 -33.34 41.79
C TYR A 19 15.93 -32.41 42.18
N LEU A 20 16.65 -32.70 43.24
CA LEU A 20 17.77 -31.85 43.69
C LEU A 20 19.12 -32.57 43.68
N LEU A 21 19.33 -33.57 42.84
CA LEU A 21 20.65 -34.25 42.80
C LEU A 21 21.11 -34.73 41.42
N ILE A 22 20.68 -34.10 40.31
CA ILE A 22 21.31 -34.27 38.99
C ILE A 22 21.24 -32.92 38.26
N SER A 23 22.09 -31.97 38.60
CA SER A 23 22.56 -30.88 37.72
C SER A 23 23.75 -30.14 38.36
N MET A 24 24.74 -30.90 38.86
CA MET A 24 26.10 -30.37 38.97
C MET A 24 26.90 -30.89 37.78
N LEU A 25 26.53 -30.51 36.57
CA LEU A 25 27.41 -30.48 35.41
C LEU A 25 27.76 -29.02 35.20
N SER A 26 29.00 -28.69 35.47
CA SER A 26 29.74 -27.48 35.18
C SER A 26 29.10 -26.59 34.11
N HIS A 27 28.21 -25.67 34.50
CA HIS A 27 28.12 -24.41 33.84
C HIS A 27 29.29 -23.57 34.36
N SER A 28 30.31 -23.32 33.55
CA SER A 28 31.09 -22.11 33.70
C SER A 28 30.08 -20.98 33.77
N ALA A 29 30.03 -20.27 34.89
CA ALA A 29 29.24 -19.06 34.96
C ALA A 29 29.79 -18.13 33.84
N ASP A 30 29.08 -18.03 32.72
CA ASP A 30 29.32 -16.97 31.77
C ASP A 30 29.19 -15.68 32.57
N ALA A 31 30.21 -14.83 32.52
CA ALA A 31 30.17 -13.55 33.19
C ALA A 31 29.01 -12.75 32.53
N ASP A 32 28.19 -12.11 33.37
CA ASP A 32 27.06 -11.31 32.91
C ASP A 32 27.49 -10.30 31.80
N ASP A 33 26.65 -10.14 30.80
CA ASP A 33 26.83 -9.14 29.74
C ASP A 33 26.92 -7.73 30.33
N ILE A 34 27.73 -6.86 29.72
CA ILE A 34 27.91 -5.48 30.14
C ILE A 34 27.20 -4.56 29.14
N LEU A 35 26.09 -3.96 29.56
CA LEU A 35 25.37 -2.97 28.76
C LEU A 35 26.22 -1.68 28.59
N ILE A 36 26.47 -1.27 27.35
CA ILE A 36 27.11 0.02 27.04
C ILE A 36 26.02 1.08 26.84
N ALA A 37 24.95 0.77 26.08
CA ALA A 37 23.79 1.64 25.88
C ALA A 37 22.60 0.85 25.37
N ASP A 38 21.40 1.17 25.87
CA ASP A 38 20.10 0.67 25.39
C ASP A 38 19.18 1.77 24.83
N PHE A 39 19.60 3.02 24.99
CA PHE A 39 18.91 4.22 24.52
C PHE A 39 17.44 4.36 24.98
N GLU A 40 17.06 3.74 26.11
CA GLU A 40 15.69 3.74 26.64
C GLU A 40 15.33 5.02 27.41
N GLY A 41 16.32 5.92 27.65
CA GLY A 41 16.15 7.18 28.38
C GLY A 41 15.43 8.26 27.58
N ASP A 42 15.01 9.33 28.31
CA ASP A 42 14.41 10.53 27.66
C ASP A 42 15.48 11.49 27.07
N THR A 43 16.76 11.18 27.21
CA THR A 43 17.91 11.91 26.66
C THR A 43 18.99 10.92 26.23
N TYR A 44 20.00 11.39 25.51
CA TYR A 44 21.21 10.60 25.23
C TYR A 44 22.18 10.50 26.41
N GLU A 45 21.73 10.91 27.60
CA GLU A 45 22.50 10.86 28.86
C GLU A 45 23.91 11.48 28.72
N SER A 46 24.95 10.65 28.93
CA SER A 46 26.36 11.07 28.87
C SER A 46 26.97 11.05 27.46
N TRP A 47 26.19 10.72 26.43
CA TRP A 47 26.65 10.77 25.05
C TRP A 47 26.64 12.19 24.50
N THR A 48 27.64 12.53 23.72
CA THR A 48 27.79 13.88 23.13
C THR A 48 27.22 13.88 21.72
N VAL A 49 26.22 14.73 21.49
CA VAL A 49 25.58 14.95 20.18
C VAL A 49 26.26 16.13 19.48
N THR A 50 26.52 16.00 18.17
CA THR A 50 26.92 17.12 17.30
C THR A 50 26.11 17.11 16.01
N GLY A 51 25.79 18.26 15.44
CA GLY A 51 24.93 18.39 14.27
C GLY A 51 23.45 18.16 14.62
N GLU A 52 22.62 17.90 13.61
CA GLU A 52 21.15 17.88 13.75
C GLU A 52 20.53 16.50 13.56
N ALA A 53 21.25 15.55 12.96
CA ALA A 53 20.71 14.26 12.52
C ALA A 53 20.07 13.43 13.66
N PHE A 54 20.60 13.50 14.87
CA PHE A 54 20.16 12.68 16.01
C PHE A 54 19.10 13.36 16.89
N GLY A 55 18.81 14.66 16.65
CA GLY A 55 17.96 15.41 17.56
C GLY A 55 18.55 15.53 18.97
N THR A 56 17.70 15.69 19.97
CA THR A 56 18.11 15.90 21.37
C THR A 56 17.89 14.67 22.28
N ARG A 57 17.31 13.59 21.76
CA ARG A 57 16.94 12.38 22.52
C ARG A 57 16.78 11.17 21.59
N PRO A 58 16.82 9.94 22.13
CA PRO A 58 16.49 8.73 21.38
C PRO A 58 15.09 8.80 20.75
N ALA A 59 14.95 8.27 19.56
CA ALA A 59 13.68 8.19 18.84
C ALA A 59 12.83 7.05 19.38
N LYS A 60 11.52 7.27 19.55
CA LYS A 60 10.56 6.24 19.95
C LYS A 60 10.06 5.43 18.73
N GLY A 61 11.00 4.86 17.97
CA GLY A 61 10.74 4.13 16.74
C GLY A 61 10.79 5.01 15.49
N THR A 62 9.81 4.83 14.60
CA THR A 62 9.71 5.51 13.30
C THR A 62 9.51 7.01 13.42
N LEU A 63 10.29 7.79 12.70
CA LEU A 63 10.17 9.24 12.63
C LEU A 63 9.23 9.68 11.47
N PRO A 64 8.69 10.92 11.50
CA PRO A 64 7.81 11.41 10.44
C PRO A 64 8.49 11.37 9.06
N GLY A 65 7.82 10.77 8.09
CA GLY A 65 8.33 10.62 6.71
C GLY A 65 9.29 9.45 6.48
N GLN A 66 9.64 8.70 7.52
CA GLN A 66 10.46 7.51 7.46
C GLN A 66 9.61 6.25 7.25
N MET A 67 10.14 5.25 6.56
CA MET A 67 9.57 3.91 6.55
C MET A 67 9.56 3.34 7.97
N ARG A 68 8.72 2.33 8.22
CA ARG A 68 8.59 1.73 9.54
C ARG A 68 9.91 1.12 10.02
N VAL A 69 10.37 1.58 11.17
CA VAL A 69 11.57 1.07 11.87
C VAL A 69 11.15 -0.08 12.80
N ASP A 70 11.78 -1.24 12.64
CA ASP A 70 11.55 -2.46 13.40
C ASP A 70 12.88 -3.10 13.85
N GLY A 71 12.81 -4.14 14.66
CA GLY A 71 13.99 -4.94 15.06
C GLY A 71 14.86 -4.31 16.15
N PHE A 72 14.48 -3.18 16.74
CA PHE A 72 15.12 -2.64 17.94
C PHE A 72 14.51 -3.23 19.23
N LEU A 73 15.22 -3.17 20.33
CA LEU A 73 14.74 -3.64 21.64
C LEU A 73 14.13 -2.49 22.45
N GLY A 74 13.13 -2.80 23.28
CA GLY A 74 12.54 -1.81 24.18
C GLY A 74 11.62 -0.80 23.48
N LYS A 75 11.78 0.50 23.77
CA LYS A 75 10.86 1.58 23.36
C LYS A 75 11.51 2.66 22.51
N ALA A 76 12.85 2.72 22.49
CA ALA A 76 13.57 3.79 21.82
C ALA A 76 14.91 3.28 21.26
N LEU A 77 15.47 4.04 20.31
CA LEU A 77 16.73 3.73 19.62
C LEU A 77 17.42 5.03 19.17
N VAL A 78 18.67 4.94 18.77
CA VAL A 78 19.33 5.98 17.98
C VAL A 78 18.83 5.93 16.56
N ASN A 79 18.26 7.03 16.06
CA ASN A 79 17.75 7.15 14.71
C ASN A 79 18.13 8.53 14.16
N SER A 80 19.03 8.56 13.17
CA SER A 80 19.54 9.81 12.61
C SER A 80 18.65 10.43 11.52
N PHE A 81 17.46 9.89 11.28
CA PHE A 81 16.46 10.46 10.35
C PHE A 81 15.68 11.66 10.93
N PHE A 82 16.19 12.34 11.97
CA PHE A 82 15.43 13.35 12.73
C PHE A 82 14.87 14.49 11.86
N GLN A 83 15.61 14.94 10.83
CA GLN A 83 15.13 15.92 9.84
C GLN A 83 15.19 15.35 8.41
N GLY A 84 15.07 14.04 8.27
CA GLY A 84 15.18 13.33 7.00
C GLY A 84 16.62 13.00 6.58
N ASP A 85 16.76 12.37 5.42
CA ASP A 85 18.01 11.85 4.86
C ASP A 85 19.10 12.90 4.55
N ASN A 86 18.87 14.17 4.79
CA ASN A 86 19.82 15.25 4.49
C ASN A 86 20.46 15.87 5.74
N SER A 87 20.00 15.49 6.92
CA SER A 87 20.59 15.97 8.18
C SER A 87 21.88 15.19 8.49
N VAL A 88 22.84 15.87 9.09
CA VAL A 88 24.15 15.28 9.42
C VAL A 88 24.51 15.51 10.88
N GLY A 89 25.30 14.60 11.45
CA GLY A 89 25.72 14.72 12.84
C GLY A 89 26.58 13.55 13.31
N THR A 90 26.98 13.59 14.58
CA THR A 90 27.63 12.49 15.29
C THR A 90 27.07 12.33 16.70
N LEU A 91 27.08 11.11 17.20
CA LEU A 91 26.75 10.78 18.57
C LEU A 91 27.92 9.97 19.16
N THR A 92 28.57 10.48 20.22
CA THR A 92 29.80 9.88 20.78
C THR A 92 29.60 9.50 22.23
N SER A 93 29.95 8.25 22.59
CA SER A 93 29.85 7.72 23.93
C SER A 93 30.87 8.34 24.90
N PRO A 94 30.63 8.26 26.21
CA PRO A 94 31.72 8.36 27.21
C PRO A 94 32.73 7.24 26.98
N GLU A 95 33.88 7.35 27.68
CA GLU A 95 34.87 6.29 27.71
C GLU A 95 34.36 5.08 28.48
N PHE A 96 34.62 3.87 27.95
CA PHE A 96 34.40 2.61 28.64
C PHE A 96 35.60 1.69 28.48
N ARG A 97 35.70 0.69 29.33
CA ARG A 97 36.74 -0.35 29.25
C ARG A 97 36.23 -1.54 28.48
N ILE A 98 37.03 -2.14 27.61
CA ILE A 98 36.74 -3.39 26.95
C ILE A 98 37.02 -4.55 27.92
N GLU A 99 35.95 -5.22 28.35
CA GLU A 99 36.04 -6.27 29.40
C GLU A 99 35.52 -7.64 28.90
N ARG A 100 34.95 -7.72 27.70
CA ARG A 100 34.46 -8.95 27.08
C ARG A 100 35.04 -9.13 25.68
N LYS A 101 34.89 -10.34 25.13
CA LYS A 101 35.46 -10.72 23.83
C LYS A 101 34.76 -10.08 22.64
N PHE A 102 33.44 -9.84 22.78
CA PHE A 102 32.62 -9.32 21.69
C PHE A 102 31.87 -8.05 22.11
N ILE A 103 31.64 -7.13 21.16
CA ILE A 103 30.65 -6.08 21.27
C ILE A 103 29.57 -6.39 20.25
N THR A 104 28.33 -6.57 20.70
CA THR A 104 27.14 -6.78 19.87
C THR A 104 26.27 -5.54 19.87
N PHE A 105 25.56 -5.31 18.80
CA PHE A 105 24.66 -4.17 18.64
C PHE A 105 23.63 -4.47 17.56
N PHE A 106 22.50 -3.74 17.58
CA PHE A 106 21.53 -3.73 16.49
C PHE A 106 21.83 -2.55 15.57
N ILE A 107 21.79 -2.76 14.26
CA ILE A 107 22.12 -1.75 13.26
C ILE A 107 21.20 -1.84 12.03
N GLY A 108 20.75 -0.69 11.52
CA GLY A 108 19.88 -0.54 10.35
C GLY A 108 20.20 0.74 9.58
N GLY A 109 19.34 1.11 8.61
CA GLY A 109 19.54 2.30 7.78
C GLY A 109 20.45 2.08 6.59
N GLY A 110 21.10 3.14 6.12
CA GLY A 110 21.87 3.16 4.88
C GLY A 110 23.23 2.47 4.96
N LYS A 111 23.68 1.91 3.84
CA LYS A 111 24.97 1.28 3.65
C LYS A 111 25.96 2.27 3.05
N ASN A 112 26.72 2.92 3.90
CA ASN A 112 27.79 3.80 3.49
C ASN A 112 28.88 3.84 4.57
N PRO A 113 29.85 2.90 4.56
CA PRO A 113 30.82 2.73 5.64
C PRO A 113 31.73 3.95 5.87
N GLU A 114 31.82 4.87 4.90
CA GLU A 114 32.61 6.10 5.03
C GLU A 114 31.82 7.22 5.73
N LYS A 115 30.49 7.25 5.56
CA LYS A 115 29.63 8.36 5.99
C LYS A 115 28.55 7.96 6.99
N LEU A 116 28.15 6.70 7.02
CA LEU A 116 27.11 6.14 7.91
C LEU A 116 27.71 4.97 8.66
N ALA A 117 28.11 5.15 9.90
CA ALA A 117 28.80 4.09 10.63
C ALA A 117 28.66 4.19 12.15
N LEU A 118 28.53 3.02 12.80
CA LEU A 118 28.92 2.82 14.19
C LEU A 118 30.42 2.50 14.19
N GLN A 119 31.22 3.23 14.97
CA GLN A 119 32.67 3.12 15.03
C GLN A 119 33.14 2.86 16.45
N LEU A 120 34.07 1.89 16.64
CA LEU A 120 34.82 1.72 17.87
C LEU A 120 36.15 2.45 17.76
N MET A 121 36.46 3.32 18.73
CA MET A 121 37.63 4.15 18.74
C MET A 121 38.50 3.81 19.95
N ILE A 122 39.79 3.61 19.70
CA ILE A 122 40.84 3.43 20.72
C ILE A 122 41.99 4.38 20.40
N ASP A 123 42.45 5.12 21.38
CA ASP A 123 43.54 6.12 21.21
C ASP A 123 43.25 7.10 20.07
N GLY A 124 41.98 7.51 19.90
CA GLY A 124 41.53 8.43 18.83
C GLY A 124 41.47 7.81 17.44
N LYS A 125 41.75 6.53 17.27
CA LYS A 125 41.71 5.83 15.96
C LYS A 125 40.49 4.89 15.90
N VAL A 126 39.84 4.84 14.74
CA VAL A 126 38.80 3.87 14.46
C VAL A 126 39.44 2.50 14.25
N VAL A 127 39.07 1.51 15.08
CA VAL A 127 39.60 0.13 15.05
C VAL A 127 38.55 -0.88 14.53
N ARG A 128 37.26 -0.54 14.64
CA ARG A 128 36.13 -1.31 14.08
C ARG A 128 35.09 -0.35 13.54
N SER A 129 34.38 -0.76 12.52
CA SER A 129 33.29 0.02 11.92
C SER A 129 32.20 -0.91 11.38
N ALA A 130 30.92 -0.54 11.55
CA ALA A 130 29.76 -1.21 10.97
C ALA A 130 28.83 -0.16 10.35
N THR A 131 28.07 -0.53 9.34
CA THR A 131 27.12 0.34 8.60
C THR A 131 25.81 -0.41 8.38
N GLY A 132 24.71 0.30 8.13
CA GLY A 132 23.42 -0.33 7.81
C GLY A 132 23.47 -1.13 6.50
N PRO A 133 22.43 -1.91 6.19
CA PRO A 133 22.44 -2.83 5.06
C PRO A 133 21.98 -2.23 3.72
N ASN A 134 21.31 -1.05 3.70
CA ASN A 134 20.57 -0.59 2.54
C ASN A 134 21.39 0.33 1.62
N ASP A 135 21.53 -0.05 0.35
CA ASP A 135 22.20 0.74 -0.69
C ASP A 135 21.34 0.96 -1.96
N LYS A 136 20.05 0.52 -1.92
CA LYS A 136 19.11 0.58 -3.05
C LYS A 136 17.72 1.00 -2.60
N PRO A 137 16.90 1.60 -3.49
CA PRO A 137 15.48 1.81 -3.21
C PRO A 137 14.74 0.50 -2.84
N GLY A 138 13.78 0.57 -1.94
CA GLY A 138 12.98 -0.59 -1.52
C GLY A 138 13.61 -1.44 -0.42
N GLY A 139 14.65 -0.98 0.26
CA GLY A 139 15.24 -1.63 1.44
C GLY A 139 14.30 -1.72 2.66
N SER A 140 14.84 -2.04 3.82
CA SER A 140 14.11 -2.17 5.09
C SER A 140 14.77 -1.35 6.19
N GLU A 141 13.94 -0.72 7.04
CA GLU A 141 14.40 -0.05 8.28
C GLU A 141 14.56 -1.01 9.46
N ALA A 142 14.39 -2.33 9.26
CA ALA A 142 14.59 -3.30 10.33
C ALA A 142 16.07 -3.37 10.72
N LEU A 143 16.33 -3.24 12.03
CA LEU A 143 17.68 -3.40 12.56
C LEU A 143 18.03 -4.90 12.66
N GLU A 144 19.27 -5.22 12.35
CA GLU A 144 19.85 -6.56 12.52
C GLU A 144 20.95 -6.55 13.57
N VAL A 145 21.15 -7.71 14.20
CA VAL A 145 22.30 -7.90 15.09
C VAL A 145 23.57 -7.96 14.27
N ASP A 146 24.57 -7.16 14.66
CA ASP A 146 25.94 -7.25 14.19
C ASP A 146 26.90 -7.28 15.39
N SER A 147 28.17 -7.56 15.15
CA SER A 147 29.14 -7.73 16.24
C SER A 147 30.56 -7.55 15.79
N TRP A 148 31.40 -7.20 16.74
CA TRP A 148 32.86 -7.16 16.57
C TRP A 148 33.55 -8.12 17.56
N ASP A 149 34.49 -8.90 17.10
CA ASP A 149 35.51 -9.49 17.98
C ASP A 149 36.47 -8.37 18.39
N VAL A 150 36.52 -8.12 19.69
CA VAL A 150 37.36 -7.09 20.33
C VAL A 150 38.36 -7.71 21.32
N SER A 151 38.56 -9.01 21.27
CA SER A 151 39.46 -9.77 22.19
C SER A 151 40.87 -9.18 22.22
N GLU A 152 41.38 -8.73 21.06
CA GLU A 152 42.71 -8.11 20.95
C GLU A 152 42.85 -6.77 21.68
N PHE A 153 41.71 -6.13 22.00
CA PHE A 153 41.66 -4.84 22.71
C PHE A 153 41.26 -4.97 24.16
N SER A 154 41.25 -6.21 24.72
CA SER A 154 40.88 -6.45 26.10
C SER A 154 41.64 -5.57 27.07
N GLY A 155 40.93 -4.93 28.00
CA GLY A 155 41.47 -4.03 29.02
C GLY A 155 41.78 -2.61 28.52
N LYS A 156 41.64 -2.30 27.21
CA LYS A 156 41.82 -0.94 26.68
C LYS A 156 40.61 -0.07 26.94
N THR A 157 40.84 1.24 27.03
CA THR A 157 39.79 2.25 27.06
C THR A 157 39.37 2.58 25.64
N ALA A 158 38.07 2.60 25.40
CA ALA A 158 37.47 2.83 24.10
C ALA A 158 36.31 3.83 24.16
N ARG A 159 35.91 4.36 23.00
CA ARG A 159 34.65 5.11 22.77
C ARG A 159 33.95 4.55 21.58
N LEU A 160 32.62 4.65 21.57
CA LEU A 160 31.81 4.47 20.39
C LEU A 160 31.47 5.81 19.77
N ARG A 161 31.39 5.85 18.46
CA ARG A 161 30.93 7.01 17.71
C ARG A 161 29.98 6.56 16.60
N ILE A 162 28.76 7.06 16.63
CA ILE A 162 27.79 6.88 15.56
C ILE A 162 27.91 8.11 14.66
N VAL A 163 28.15 7.88 13.36
CA VAL A 163 28.42 8.93 12.37
C VAL A 163 27.31 8.91 11.34
N ASP A 164 26.75 10.08 11.07
CA ASP A 164 25.90 10.36 9.94
C ASP A 164 26.41 11.60 9.22
N GLN A 165 27.00 11.40 8.04
CA GLN A 165 27.54 12.42 7.14
C GLN A 165 27.07 12.17 5.70
N ALA A 166 26.04 11.32 5.53
CA ALA A 166 25.43 11.06 4.23
C ALA A 166 24.26 12.01 3.94
N GLN A 167 23.90 12.10 2.69
CA GLN A 167 22.73 12.86 2.22
C GLN A 167 22.08 12.13 1.05
N GLY A 168 20.77 12.34 0.87
CA GLY A 168 19.99 11.64 -0.16
C GLY A 168 19.45 10.30 0.32
N GLY A 169 18.81 9.52 -0.56
CA GLY A 169 18.15 8.29 -0.18
C GLY A 169 19.03 7.33 0.63
N TRP A 170 18.50 6.81 1.73
CA TRP A 170 19.22 6.03 2.74
C TRP A 170 20.35 6.82 3.43
N GLY A 171 20.21 8.14 3.53
CA GLY A 171 21.18 9.03 4.16
C GLY A 171 21.08 9.08 5.69
N HIS A 172 20.77 7.96 6.37
CA HIS A 172 20.64 7.86 7.82
C HIS A 172 21.04 6.49 8.35
N ILE A 173 21.26 6.42 9.67
CA ILE A 173 21.65 5.18 10.39
C ILE A 173 20.80 5.00 11.63
N ASN A 174 20.42 3.74 11.89
CA ASN A 174 19.72 3.31 13.09
C ASN A 174 20.64 2.40 13.91
N VAL A 175 20.74 2.63 15.21
CA VAL A 175 21.57 1.82 16.13
C VAL A 175 20.84 1.63 17.45
N ASP A 176 20.96 0.41 18.02
CA ASP A 176 20.36 0.12 19.30
C ASP A 176 21.14 -0.95 20.08
N HIS A 177 20.88 -1.02 21.39
CA HIS A 177 21.24 -2.08 22.32
C HIS A 177 22.68 -2.59 22.17
N ILE A 178 23.66 -1.77 22.58
CA ILE A 178 25.08 -2.06 22.48
C ILE A 178 25.57 -2.73 23.75
N VAL A 179 26.09 -3.95 23.65
CA VAL A 179 26.45 -4.82 24.79
C VAL A 179 27.82 -5.44 24.58
N GLN A 180 28.62 -5.51 25.64
CA GLN A 180 29.81 -6.35 25.66
C GLN A 180 29.43 -7.77 26.21
N THR A 181 29.83 -8.82 25.48
CA THR A 181 29.52 -10.22 25.82
C THR A 181 30.72 -11.16 25.59
N ASP A 182 30.78 -12.26 26.33
CA ASP A 182 31.71 -13.37 26.05
C ASP A 182 31.06 -14.47 25.18
N THR A 183 29.73 -14.40 24.97
CA THR A 183 28.99 -15.32 24.09
C THR A 183 29.29 -14.95 22.63
N LYS A 184 29.82 -15.92 21.88
CA LYS A 184 30.06 -15.71 20.44
C LYS A 184 28.74 -15.46 19.70
N PRO A 185 28.58 -14.31 19.02
CA PRO A 185 27.40 -14.05 18.22
C PRO A 185 27.24 -15.10 17.11
N LYS A 186 25.98 -15.34 16.71
CA LYS A 186 25.71 -16.21 15.56
C LYS A 186 26.34 -15.61 14.31
N GLY A 187 27.01 -16.42 13.53
CA GLY A 187 27.56 -16.04 12.23
C GLY A 187 26.47 -15.79 11.20
N SER A 188 26.85 -15.23 10.05
CA SER A 188 25.96 -15.07 8.89
C SER A 188 26.38 -16.04 7.79
N MET A 189 25.39 -16.66 7.15
CA MET A 189 25.56 -17.41 5.91
C MET A 189 25.23 -16.45 4.74
N ILE A 190 26.20 -16.22 3.88
CA ILE A 190 26.04 -15.38 2.69
C ILE A 190 25.73 -16.28 1.50
N ASP A 191 24.80 -15.85 0.64
CA ASP A 191 24.34 -16.59 -0.54
C ASP A 191 23.96 -18.05 -0.22
N ALA A 192 23.19 -18.24 0.86
CA ALA A 192 22.72 -19.56 1.27
C ALA A 192 21.81 -20.15 0.18
N GLU A 193 22.13 -21.38 -0.26
CA GLU A 193 21.43 -22.04 -1.37
C GLU A 193 20.80 -23.36 -0.96
N ARG A 194 19.67 -23.67 -1.65
CA ARG A 194 19.05 -24.99 -1.64
C ARG A 194 18.57 -25.35 -3.03
N SER A 195 19.09 -26.47 -3.58
CA SER A 195 18.67 -27.00 -4.88
C SER A 195 17.77 -28.23 -4.70
N PHE A 196 16.79 -28.36 -5.57
CA PHE A 196 15.86 -29.50 -5.63
C PHE A 196 15.18 -29.58 -6.99
N THR A 197 14.55 -30.71 -7.28
CA THR A 197 13.68 -30.92 -8.46
C THR A 197 12.27 -31.19 -7.96
N THR A 198 11.26 -30.71 -8.66
CA THR A 198 9.86 -30.94 -8.29
C THR A 198 8.93 -30.81 -9.49
N ASP A 199 7.82 -31.55 -9.47
CA ASP A 199 6.70 -31.39 -10.38
C ASP A 199 5.53 -30.61 -9.76
N ALA A 200 5.68 -30.15 -8.52
CA ALA A 200 4.70 -29.33 -7.85
C ALA A 200 4.44 -28.02 -8.58
N ARG A 201 3.23 -27.52 -8.44
CA ARG A 201 2.82 -26.27 -9.11
C ARG A 201 3.35 -25.01 -8.43
N TYR A 202 3.44 -25.02 -7.10
CA TYR A 202 3.74 -23.81 -6.32
C TYR A 202 4.95 -23.99 -5.42
N LEU A 203 5.65 -22.89 -5.23
CA LEU A 203 6.63 -22.71 -4.18
C LEU A 203 5.98 -21.83 -3.09
N ASN A 204 5.73 -22.38 -1.91
CA ASN A 204 5.18 -21.65 -0.76
C ASN A 204 6.32 -21.08 0.08
N ILE A 205 6.33 -19.77 0.25
CA ILE A 205 7.37 -18.97 0.88
C ILE A 205 6.84 -18.42 2.20
N PRO A 206 7.45 -18.69 3.35
CA PRO A 206 6.98 -18.19 4.64
C PRO A 206 7.34 -16.71 4.81
N ILE A 207 6.34 -15.88 5.16
CA ILE A 207 6.48 -14.43 5.33
C ILE A 207 6.31 -14.06 6.81
N LYS A 208 7.15 -13.16 7.29
CA LYS A 208 7.07 -12.53 8.59
C LYS A 208 7.03 -11.02 8.44
N ASN A 209 5.85 -10.42 8.61
CA ASN A 209 5.69 -8.98 8.43
C ASN A 209 6.60 -8.18 9.37
N GLY A 210 7.40 -7.28 8.80
CA GLY A 210 8.37 -6.48 9.53
C GLY A 210 9.73 -7.16 9.73
N ALA A 211 9.93 -8.41 9.27
CA ALA A 211 11.26 -9.01 9.25
C ALA A 211 12.19 -8.30 8.26
N THR A 212 13.48 -8.44 8.46
CA THR A 212 14.48 -7.94 7.52
C THR A 212 14.23 -8.53 6.13
N LYS A 213 14.11 -7.68 5.12
CA LYS A 213 14.00 -8.10 3.73
C LYS A 213 15.27 -8.83 3.29
N ARG A 214 15.09 -9.99 2.67
CA ARG A 214 16.14 -10.80 2.07
C ARG A 214 15.96 -10.84 0.57
N LEU A 215 17.05 -10.70 -0.18
CA LEU A 215 17.01 -10.91 -1.61
C LEU A 215 16.92 -12.41 -1.90
N VAL A 216 15.73 -12.89 -2.20
CA VAL A 216 15.46 -14.27 -2.58
C VAL A 216 15.51 -14.40 -4.08
N THR A 217 16.45 -15.20 -4.57
CA THR A 217 16.67 -15.45 -6.00
C THR A 217 16.25 -16.89 -6.33
N LEU A 218 15.40 -17.05 -7.35
CA LEU A 218 15.11 -18.35 -7.95
C LEU A 218 15.97 -18.52 -9.22
N LEU A 219 16.73 -19.61 -9.26
CA LEU A 219 17.46 -20.05 -10.43
C LEU A 219 16.82 -21.33 -10.97
N VAL A 220 16.81 -21.49 -12.30
CA VAL A 220 16.37 -22.70 -12.99
C VAL A 220 17.51 -23.15 -13.91
N ASP A 221 17.95 -24.39 -13.74
CA ASP A 221 19.14 -24.95 -14.47
C ASP A 221 20.35 -23.97 -14.40
N GLY A 222 20.55 -23.32 -13.21
CA GLY A 222 21.62 -22.35 -12.97
C GLY A 222 21.37 -20.92 -13.53
N GLN A 223 20.28 -20.68 -14.25
CA GLN A 223 19.94 -19.36 -14.78
C GLN A 223 19.01 -18.60 -13.82
N VAL A 224 19.35 -17.35 -13.52
CA VAL A 224 18.49 -16.49 -12.69
C VAL A 224 17.19 -16.17 -13.41
N ILE A 225 16.06 -16.51 -12.79
CA ILE A 225 14.72 -16.26 -13.33
C ILE A 225 14.07 -15.09 -12.62
N VAL A 226 14.10 -15.07 -11.27
CA VAL A 226 13.38 -14.11 -10.44
C VAL A 226 14.25 -13.68 -9.27
N ARG A 227 14.14 -12.40 -8.90
CA ARG A 227 14.73 -11.83 -7.68
C ARG A 227 13.67 -10.98 -6.99
N ASN A 228 13.40 -11.29 -5.73
CA ASN A 228 12.43 -10.56 -4.91
C ASN A 228 13.02 -10.25 -3.54
N ASP A 229 12.71 -9.04 -3.04
CA ASP A 229 12.97 -8.64 -1.68
C ASP A 229 11.83 -9.15 -0.79
N ILE A 230 12.11 -10.12 0.08
CA ILE A 230 11.10 -10.84 0.85
C ILE A 230 11.39 -10.72 2.34
N GLU A 231 10.40 -10.35 3.14
CA GLU A 231 10.40 -10.44 4.60
C GLU A 231 10.28 -11.92 5.02
N LEU A 232 11.36 -12.67 4.77
CA LEU A 232 11.39 -14.12 4.91
C LEU A 232 11.35 -14.53 6.40
N ALA A 233 10.38 -15.37 6.77
CA ALA A 233 10.27 -15.84 8.14
C ALA A 233 11.41 -16.80 8.48
N ASP A 234 12.04 -16.59 9.65
CA ASP A 234 12.96 -17.52 10.28
C ASP A 234 12.30 -18.08 11.55
N GLY A 235 11.54 -19.15 11.39
CA GLY A 235 10.63 -19.71 12.38
C GLY A 235 9.16 -19.57 11.97
N ASP A 236 8.29 -19.09 12.87
CA ASP A 236 6.85 -18.99 12.63
C ASP A 236 6.51 -17.90 11.62
N ALA A 237 5.86 -18.29 10.54
CA ALA A 237 5.36 -17.38 9.53
C ALA A 237 4.03 -16.73 9.95
N ASP A 238 3.83 -15.45 9.63
CA ASP A 238 2.54 -14.79 9.78
C ASP A 238 1.57 -15.24 8.68
N TRP A 239 2.09 -15.45 7.48
CA TRP A 239 1.35 -15.95 6.32
C TRP A 239 2.32 -16.54 5.28
N TRP A 240 1.75 -17.09 4.18
CA TRP A 240 2.52 -17.74 3.12
C TRP A 240 2.25 -17.07 1.77
N ALA A 241 3.30 -16.62 1.11
CA ALA A 241 3.27 -16.27 -0.30
C ALA A 241 3.41 -17.52 -1.16
N SER A 242 2.94 -17.48 -2.41
CA SER A 242 3.05 -18.61 -3.33
C SER A 242 3.50 -18.13 -4.71
N MET A 243 4.52 -18.79 -5.25
CA MET A 243 5.03 -18.56 -6.59
C MET A 243 4.65 -19.73 -7.48
N ASP A 244 4.01 -19.49 -8.64
CA ASP A 244 3.72 -20.55 -9.62
C ASP A 244 5.01 -20.95 -10.34
N ILE A 245 5.44 -22.19 -10.14
CA ILE A 245 6.64 -22.78 -10.74
C ILE A 245 6.31 -23.85 -11.79
N SER A 246 5.06 -23.92 -12.22
CA SER A 246 4.59 -24.96 -13.17
C SER A 246 5.30 -24.94 -14.53
N ALA A 247 5.87 -23.79 -14.92
CA ALA A 247 6.66 -23.66 -16.15
C ALA A 247 8.01 -24.42 -16.10
N TRP A 248 8.46 -24.82 -14.90
CA TRP A 248 9.79 -25.39 -14.66
C TRP A 248 9.75 -26.81 -14.06
N LYS A 249 8.66 -27.55 -14.34
CA LYS A 249 8.54 -28.94 -13.89
C LYS A 249 9.75 -29.77 -14.35
N SER A 250 10.19 -30.65 -13.46
CA SER A 250 11.37 -31.55 -13.70
C SER A 250 12.68 -30.82 -13.96
N LYS A 251 12.74 -29.48 -13.77
CA LYS A 251 13.98 -28.72 -13.84
C LYS A 251 14.65 -28.66 -12.48
N GLU A 252 15.97 -28.43 -12.47
CA GLU A 252 16.67 -28.09 -11.24
C GLU A 252 16.32 -26.66 -10.82
N LEU A 253 15.71 -26.51 -9.67
CA LEU A 253 15.39 -25.24 -9.02
C LEU A 253 16.39 -24.98 -7.92
N THR A 254 17.02 -23.80 -7.90
CA THR A 254 17.88 -23.37 -6.79
C THR A 254 17.30 -22.09 -6.19
N ILE A 255 17.04 -22.12 -4.90
CA ILE A 255 16.67 -20.92 -4.13
C ILE A 255 17.94 -20.43 -3.47
N ARG A 256 18.30 -19.17 -3.71
CA ARG A 256 19.41 -18.47 -3.07
C ARG A 256 18.89 -17.32 -2.26
N VAL A 257 19.36 -17.18 -1.02
CA VAL A 257 19.06 -16.06 -0.11
C VAL A 257 20.38 -15.35 0.19
N ASP A 258 20.43 -14.05 -0.02
CA ASP A 258 21.64 -13.23 0.08
C ASP A 258 22.34 -13.30 1.46
N LYS A 259 21.55 -13.29 2.55
CA LYS A 259 22.08 -13.38 3.93
C LYS A 259 21.07 -14.04 4.86
N LEU A 260 21.52 -15.02 5.63
CA LEU A 260 20.76 -15.66 6.71
C LEU A 260 21.64 -15.77 7.96
N SER A 261 21.03 -15.82 9.15
CA SER A 261 21.76 -16.13 10.38
C SER A 261 22.20 -17.58 10.40
N GLU A 262 23.34 -17.89 11.00
CA GLU A 262 23.79 -19.26 11.21
C GLU A 262 22.72 -20.05 11.99
N GLY A 263 22.35 -21.22 11.46
CA GLY A 263 21.28 -22.06 12.01
C GLY A 263 19.85 -21.60 11.63
N SER A 264 19.70 -20.62 10.70
CA SER A 264 18.39 -20.22 10.18
C SER A 264 17.66 -21.40 9.53
N THR A 265 16.37 -21.49 9.78
CA THR A 265 15.45 -22.45 9.17
C THR A 265 14.72 -21.89 7.96
N ALA A 266 14.87 -20.61 7.67
CA ALA A 266 14.11 -19.88 6.65
C ALA A 266 14.16 -20.56 5.27
N LEU A 267 15.35 -20.90 4.80
CA LEU A 267 15.54 -21.54 3.49
C LEU A 267 14.93 -22.95 3.42
N SER A 268 15.01 -23.73 4.50
CA SER A 268 14.43 -25.08 4.60
C SER A 268 12.91 -25.05 4.72
N SER A 269 12.34 -23.95 5.23
CA SER A 269 10.90 -23.77 5.41
C SER A 269 10.16 -23.45 4.09
N ILE A 270 10.84 -22.99 3.04
CA ILE A 270 10.25 -22.81 1.71
C ILE A 270 9.87 -24.20 1.15
N GLN A 271 8.62 -24.40 0.76
CA GLN A 271 8.07 -25.72 0.39
C GLN A 271 7.43 -25.73 -0.99
N ALA A 272 7.73 -26.75 -1.79
CA ALA A 272 7.01 -27.04 -3.03
C ALA A 272 5.71 -27.81 -2.73
N SER A 273 4.60 -27.45 -3.38
CA SER A 273 3.28 -28.07 -3.20
C SER A 273 2.38 -27.83 -4.43
N ASP A 274 1.36 -28.67 -4.61
CA ASP A 274 0.34 -28.46 -5.64
C ASP A 274 -0.76 -27.49 -5.24
N SER A 275 -0.75 -27.02 -4.00
CA SER A 275 -1.71 -26.06 -3.46
C SER A 275 -1.03 -24.93 -2.68
N PHE A 276 -1.72 -23.80 -2.60
CA PHE A 276 -1.35 -22.73 -1.66
C PHE A 276 -1.55 -23.22 -0.22
N LYS A 277 -0.72 -22.75 0.69
CA LYS A 277 -0.97 -22.92 2.12
C LYS A 277 -2.09 -21.98 2.60
N ASP A 278 -2.84 -22.39 3.63
CA ASP A 278 -3.87 -21.62 4.32
C ASP A 278 -4.99 -21.10 3.37
N THR A 279 -5.34 -21.88 2.34
CA THR A 279 -6.41 -21.51 1.39
C THR A 279 -7.81 -21.45 2.03
N ASP A 280 -8.03 -22.15 3.13
CA ASP A 280 -9.26 -22.14 3.92
C ASP A 280 -9.54 -20.79 4.59
N ARG A 281 -8.53 -19.94 4.74
CA ARG A 281 -8.63 -18.61 5.33
C ARG A 281 -8.83 -17.49 4.32
N LEU A 282 -8.64 -17.76 3.03
CA LEU A 282 -8.76 -16.74 1.98
C LEU A 282 -10.16 -16.10 2.00
N TYR A 283 -10.19 -14.74 1.93
CA TYR A 283 -11.39 -13.90 1.95
C TYR A 283 -12.24 -13.99 3.24
N ARG A 284 -11.74 -14.68 4.27
CA ARG A 284 -12.39 -14.82 5.59
C ARG A 284 -11.67 -14.08 6.71
N GLU A 285 -10.60 -13.37 6.37
CA GLU A 285 -9.79 -12.63 7.33
C GLU A 285 -10.63 -11.54 8.02
N PRO A 286 -10.43 -11.29 9.33
CA PRO A 286 -11.25 -10.32 10.08
C PRO A 286 -11.30 -8.92 9.49
N LEU A 287 -10.18 -8.44 8.93
CA LEU A 287 -10.08 -7.13 8.31
C LEU A 287 -10.23 -7.17 6.77
N ARG A 288 -10.80 -8.25 6.21
CA ARG A 288 -11.14 -8.30 4.79
C ARG A 288 -12.34 -7.38 4.51
N GLY A 289 -12.15 -6.34 3.70
CA GLY A 289 -13.25 -5.58 3.14
C GLY A 289 -14.23 -6.52 2.44
N GLN A 290 -15.53 -6.37 2.67
CA GLN A 290 -16.53 -7.33 2.22
C GLN A 290 -17.12 -6.97 0.86
N PHE A 291 -16.95 -5.73 0.41
CA PHE A 291 -17.33 -5.26 -0.91
C PHE A 291 -16.31 -4.32 -1.57
N HIS A 292 -15.20 -4.06 -0.89
CA HIS A 292 -14.02 -3.44 -1.47
C HIS A 292 -13.08 -4.55 -1.98
N PHE A 293 -12.65 -4.47 -3.23
CA PHE A 293 -11.67 -5.41 -3.76
C PHE A 293 -10.35 -5.29 -2.98
N SER A 294 -9.76 -6.43 -2.66
CA SER A 294 -8.39 -6.54 -2.09
C SER A 294 -7.76 -7.84 -2.57
N PRO A 295 -6.42 -7.91 -2.71
CA PRO A 295 -5.77 -9.10 -3.25
C PRO A 295 -5.93 -10.30 -2.29
N GLN A 296 -5.82 -11.50 -2.82
CA GLN A 296 -5.83 -12.71 -2.00
C GLN A 296 -4.79 -12.63 -0.89
N ARG A 297 -3.58 -12.18 -1.24
CA ARG A 297 -2.43 -12.01 -0.34
C ARG A 297 -1.53 -10.92 -0.84
N GLY A 298 -0.62 -10.45 0.03
CA GLY A 298 0.34 -9.43 -0.31
C GLY A 298 -0.25 -8.02 -0.34
N TRP A 299 0.43 -7.13 -1.01
CA TRP A 299 0.11 -5.70 -1.09
C TRP A 299 -0.48 -5.35 -2.46
N ASN A 300 -1.51 -4.50 -2.49
CA ASN A 300 -1.89 -3.79 -3.71
C ASN A 300 -1.84 -2.27 -3.53
N ASN A 301 -1.57 -1.55 -4.63
CA ASN A 301 -1.77 -0.11 -4.71
C ASN A 301 -2.57 0.26 -5.97
N ASP A 302 -2.00 0.98 -6.93
CA ASP A 302 -2.72 1.56 -8.06
C ASP A 302 -3.54 0.54 -8.86
N PRO A 303 -4.81 0.83 -9.19
CA PRO A 303 -5.50 0.12 -10.26
C PRO A 303 -4.81 0.39 -11.59
N ASN A 304 -4.64 -0.65 -12.38
CA ASN A 304 -3.98 -0.62 -13.67
C ASN A 304 -4.84 -1.28 -14.73
N GLY A 305 -4.63 -0.94 -15.97
CA GLY A 305 -5.20 -1.68 -17.09
C GLY A 305 -6.71 -1.90 -16.99
N CYS A 306 -7.45 -0.99 -16.35
CA CYS A 306 -8.90 -1.06 -16.22
C CYS A 306 -9.54 -1.05 -17.61
N VAL A 307 -10.21 -2.16 -18.01
CA VAL A 307 -10.77 -2.31 -19.35
C VAL A 307 -11.93 -3.30 -19.36
N TYR A 308 -12.88 -3.10 -20.27
CA TYR A 308 -13.90 -4.08 -20.55
C TYR A 308 -13.52 -4.88 -21.79
N TYR A 309 -13.43 -6.22 -21.67
CA TYR A 309 -13.04 -7.11 -22.75
C TYR A 309 -13.75 -8.46 -22.63
N ASN A 310 -14.26 -8.97 -23.76
CA ASN A 310 -14.94 -10.27 -23.84
C ASN A 310 -16.08 -10.49 -22.83
N GLY A 311 -16.83 -9.43 -22.50
CA GLY A 311 -17.98 -9.55 -21.59
C GLY A 311 -17.63 -9.43 -20.10
N GLU A 312 -16.41 -9.04 -19.77
CA GLU A 312 -15.92 -8.90 -18.40
C GLU A 312 -15.18 -7.58 -18.22
N TYR A 313 -15.26 -7.03 -17.02
CA TYR A 313 -14.37 -5.97 -16.54
C TYR A 313 -13.07 -6.60 -16.05
N HIS A 314 -11.94 -6.11 -16.55
CA HIS A 314 -10.61 -6.49 -16.12
C HIS A 314 -10.04 -5.39 -15.25
N LEU A 315 -9.60 -5.75 -14.07
CA LEU A 315 -8.85 -4.91 -13.14
C LEU A 315 -7.46 -5.52 -12.98
N PHE A 316 -6.45 -4.86 -13.52
CA PHE A 316 -5.08 -5.12 -13.10
C PHE A 316 -4.75 -4.17 -11.97
N PHE A 317 -3.72 -4.50 -11.20
CA PHE A 317 -3.31 -3.67 -10.07
C PHE A 317 -1.83 -3.86 -9.77
N GLN A 318 -1.20 -2.81 -9.25
CA GLN A 318 0.13 -2.92 -8.69
C GLN A 318 0.10 -3.92 -7.55
N HIS A 319 0.98 -4.93 -7.60
CA HIS A 319 0.95 -6.04 -6.66
C HIS A 319 2.35 -6.40 -6.17
N ASN A 320 2.51 -6.50 -4.84
CA ASN A 320 3.64 -7.21 -4.23
C ASN A 320 3.14 -8.56 -3.67
N PRO A 321 3.29 -9.66 -4.40
CA PRO A 321 2.80 -10.97 -3.95
C PRO A 321 3.62 -11.57 -2.80
N TYR A 322 4.79 -11.01 -2.49
CA TYR A 322 5.75 -11.53 -1.53
C TYR A 322 5.96 -10.64 -0.31
N GLY A 323 5.14 -9.64 -0.11
CA GLY A 323 5.27 -8.72 1.02
C GLY A 323 3.97 -8.02 1.37
N TRP A 324 3.89 -7.58 2.61
CA TRP A 324 2.74 -6.84 3.15
C TRP A 324 2.82 -5.32 2.87
N GLY A 325 3.95 -4.84 2.37
CA GLY A 325 4.22 -3.47 1.97
C GLY A 325 4.60 -3.32 0.51
N TRP A 326 4.78 -2.08 0.07
CA TRP A 326 5.21 -1.76 -1.28
C TRP A 326 6.57 -2.38 -1.62
N GLY A 327 6.71 -2.94 -2.79
CA GLY A 327 7.93 -3.57 -3.31
C GLY A 327 7.60 -4.60 -4.41
N ASN A 328 8.60 -5.18 -5.05
CA ASN A 328 8.47 -6.27 -6.04
C ASN A 328 7.31 -6.07 -7.04
N MET A 329 7.14 -4.87 -7.60
CA MET A 329 5.94 -4.53 -8.36
C MET A 329 5.69 -5.44 -9.55
N HIS A 330 4.61 -6.21 -9.44
CA HIS A 330 3.96 -7.00 -10.48
C HIS A 330 2.65 -6.32 -10.90
N TRP A 331 1.99 -6.83 -11.92
CA TRP A 331 0.58 -6.57 -12.14
C TRP A 331 -0.24 -7.81 -11.79
N GLY A 332 -0.97 -7.72 -10.66
CA GLY A 332 -2.05 -8.63 -10.33
C GLY A 332 -3.21 -8.44 -11.30
N HIS A 333 -4.11 -9.42 -11.40
CA HIS A 333 -5.23 -9.40 -12.33
C HIS A 333 -6.46 -10.02 -11.71
N ALA A 334 -7.58 -9.29 -11.77
CA ALA A 334 -8.89 -9.78 -11.42
C ALA A 334 -9.91 -9.46 -12.53
N VAL A 335 -10.97 -10.26 -12.60
CA VAL A 335 -12.08 -10.06 -13.54
C VAL A 335 -13.41 -10.03 -12.82
N SER A 336 -14.35 -9.28 -13.37
CA SER A 336 -15.73 -9.23 -12.87
C SER A 336 -16.73 -9.06 -14.02
N LYS A 337 -17.90 -9.66 -13.89
CA LYS A 337 -19.02 -9.45 -14.83
C LYS A 337 -19.91 -8.26 -14.44
N ASP A 338 -19.78 -7.80 -13.20
CA ASP A 338 -20.69 -6.83 -12.59
C ASP A 338 -20.01 -5.77 -11.72
N LEU A 339 -18.65 -5.66 -11.78
CA LEU A 339 -17.86 -4.69 -10.99
C LEU A 339 -17.85 -4.93 -9.47
N VAL A 340 -18.62 -5.90 -8.97
CA VAL A 340 -18.80 -6.16 -7.54
C VAL A 340 -18.19 -7.51 -7.14
N HIS A 341 -18.50 -8.56 -7.90
CA HIS A 341 -17.98 -9.90 -7.63
C HIS A 341 -16.72 -10.13 -8.47
N TRP A 342 -15.56 -10.07 -7.83
CA TRP A 342 -14.27 -10.21 -8.47
C TRP A 342 -13.69 -11.61 -8.30
N GLU A 343 -13.07 -12.12 -9.36
CA GLU A 343 -12.26 -13.33 -9.37
C GLU A 343 -10.82 -12.97 -9.67
N GLU A 344 -9.90 -13.19 -8.72
CA GLU A 344 -8.49 -12.97 -8.92
C GLU A 344 -7.83 -14.11 -9.70
N LEU A 345 -7.10 -13.78 -10.74
CA LEU A 345 -6.47 -14.69 -11.68
C LEU A 345 -4.94 -14.79 -11.50
N GLY A 346 -4.40 -14.19 -10.43
CA GLY A 346 -2.97 -14.09 -10.15
C GLY A 346 -2.25 -13.07 -11.04
N ASP A 347 -0.94 -12.95 -10.86
CA ASP A 347 -0.12 -11.98 -11.58
C ASP A 347 0.01 -12.30 -13.07
N LYS A 348 0.05 -11.25 -13.90
CA LYS A 348 0.17 -11.35 -15.35
C LYS A 348 1.39 -10.65 -15.93
N LEU A 349 1.89 -9.60 -15.27
CA LEU A 349 3.15 -8.98 -15.61
C LEU A 349 4.12 -9.13 -14.43
N PHE A 350 5.31 -9.58 -14.76
CA PHE A 350 6.37 -9.91 -13.81
C PHE A 350 7.57 -9.02 -14.08
N PRO A 351 8.33 -8.61 -13.04
CA PRO A 351 9.63 -7.95 -13.22
C PRO A 351 10.54 -8.71 -14.19
N ASP A 352 11.28 -7.98 -15.02
CA ASP A 352 12.25 -8.52 -15.94
C ASP A 352 13.51 -7.65 -16.01
N SER A 353 14.34 -7.84 -17.05
CA SER A 353 15.57 -7.05 -17.25
C SER A 353 15.34 -5.55 -17.45
N MET A 354 14.11 -5.13 -17.78
CA MET A 354 13.72 -3.72 -17.89
C MET A 354 13.24 -3.14 -16.55
N GLY A 355 13.16 -3.92 -15.48
CA GLY A 355 12.80 -3.51 -14.14
C GLY A 355 11.43 -3.99 -13.66
N PRO A 356 10.98 -3.50 -12.51
CA PRO A 356 9.64 -3.76 -11.98
C PRO A 356 8.54 -3.15 -12.86
N MET A 357 7.33 -3.72 -12.73
CA MET A 357 6.15 -3.33 -13.52
C MET A 357 5.41 -2.20 -12.80
N PHE A 358 5.67 -0.96 -13.15
CA PHE A 358 4.94 0.20 -12.65
C PHE A 358 3.63 0.42 -13.40
N SER A 359 2.86 1.43 -12.97
CA SER A 359 1.50 1.65 -13.42
C SER A 359 1.36 1.93 -14.93
N GLY A 360 0.15 1.76 -15.40
CA GLY A 360 -0.22 1.95 -16.79
C GLY A 360 -1.67 1.55 -17.07
N SER A 361 -2.06 1.43 -18.32
CA SER A 361 -3.44 1.25 -18.76
C SER A 361 -3.61 0.08 -19.74
N ALA A 362 -4.85 -0.18 -20.14
CA ALA A 362 -5.18 -1.17 -21.15
C ALA A 362 -6.17 -0.61 -22.17
N VAL A 363 -6.09 -1.13 -23.39
CA VAL A 363 -7.03 -0.85 -24.47
C VAL A 363 -7.32 -2.11 -25.29
N VAL A 364 -8.49 -2.18 -25.88
CA VAL A 364 -8.79 -3.19 -26.91
C VAL A 364 -8.50 -2.59 -28.29
N ASP A 365 -7.57 -3.20 -29.02
CA ASP A 365 -7.26 -2.76 -30.39
C ASP A 365 -8.23 -3.39 -31.37
N TRP A 366 -9.45 -2.85 -31.42
CA TRP A 366 -10.55 -3.33 -32.25
C TRP A 366 -10.20 -3.43 -33.74
N ASN A 367 -9.36 -2.55 -34.21
CA ASN A 367 -8.94 -2.49 -35.60
C ASN A 367 -7.67 -3.29 -35.89
N ASN A 368 -7.11 -3.99 -34.87
CA ASN A 368 -5.86 -4.72 -34.95
C ASN A 368 -4.71 -3.91 -35.58
N THR A 369 -4.63 -2.64 -35.23
CA THR A 369 -3.59 -1.71 -35.73
C THR A 369 -2.18 -2.15 -35.30
N SER A 370 -2.09 -2.79 -34.14
CA SER A 370 -0.85 -3.34 -33.58
C SER A 370 -0.39 -4.61 -34.30
N GLY A 371 -1.31 -5.31 -34.99
CA GLY A 371 -1.02 -6.61 -35.61
C GLY A 371 -0.91 -7.77 -34.63
N PHE A 372 -1.34 -7.61 -33.35
CA PHE A 372 -1.27 -8.67 -32.34
C PHE A 372 -2.50 -9.58 -32.32
N GLY A 373 -3.57 -9.21 -33.03
CA GLY A 373 -4.78 -10.00 -33.11
C GLY A 373 -4.57 -11.33 -33.82
N LYS A 374 -5.32 -12.35 -33.41
CA LYS A 374 -5.29 -13.69 -34.00
C LYS A 374 -6.70 -14.17 -34.32
N GLU A 375 -6.86 -14.84 -35.45
CA GLU A 375 -8.12 -15.50 -35.83
C GLU A 375 -9.35 -14.54 -35.78
N GLY A 376 -9.15 -13.29 -36.17
CA GLY A 376 -10.21 -12.27 -36.13
C GLY A 376 -10.54 -11.71 -34.74
N LYS A 377 -9.83 -12.12 -33.71
CA LYS A 377 -10.00 -11.61 -32.34
C LYS A 377 -9.14 -10.34 -32.16
N PRO A 378 -9.74 -9.21 -31.72
CA PRO A 378 -8.97 -8.03 -31.40
C PRO A 378 -8.12 -8.28 -30.15
N PRO A 379 -6.86 -7.80 -30.12
CA PRO A 379 -6.01 -7.97 -28.94
C PRO A 379 -6.38 -6.98 -27.85
N LEU A 380 -6.32 -7.45 -26.61
CA LEU A 380 -6.20 -6.62 -25.40
C LEU A 380 -4.72 -6.27 -25.25
N VAL A 381 -4.41 -4.97 -25.24
CA VAL A 381 -3.04 -4.46 -25.12
C VAL A 381 -2.88 -3.73 -23.80
N LEU A 382 -1.92 -4.16 -22.99
CA LEU A 382 -1.47 -3.50 -21.77
C LEU A 382 -0.30 -2.59 -22.10
N ILE A 383 -0.34 -1.35 -21.60
CA ILE A 383 0.73 -0.37 -21.75
C ILE A 383 1.18 0.02 -20.35
N TYR A 384 2.46 -0.16 -20.03
CA TYR A 384 2.97 -0.01 -18.68
C TYR A 384 4.36 0.61 -18.64
N THR A 385 4.73 1.14 -17.49
CA THR A 385 6.09 1.61 -17.22
C THR A 385 6.94 0.44 -16.71
N ALA A 386 8.03 0.14 -17.40
CA ALA A 386 9.09 -0.72 -16.88
C ALA A 386 10.12 0.17 -16.16
N ALA A 387 10.13 0.10 -14.83
CA ALA A 387 10.81 1.07 -13.97
C ALA A 387 12.25 0.65 -13.62
N GLY A 388 13.01 0.32 -14.64
CA GLY A 388 14.44 0.04 -14.50
C GLY A 388 15.30 1.28 -14.72
N ASN A 389 16.54 1.05 -15.05
CA ASN A 389 17.48 2.08 -15.51
C ASN A 389 18.03 1.68 -16.89
N PRO A 390 17.49 2.28 -17.97
CA PRO A 390 16.53 3.39 -18.05
C PRO A 390 15.07 3.02 -17.72
N THR A 391 14.26 4.00 -17.27
CA THR A 391 12.81 3.88 -17.10
C THR A 391 12.10 4.12 -18.45
N VAL A 392 11.34 3.13 -18.91
CA VAL A 392 10.78 3.10 -20.27
C VAL A 392 9.29 2.72 -20.28
N GLN A 393 8.59 2.95 -21.41
CA GLN A 393 7.24 2.45 -21.58
C GLN A 393 7.27 1.18 -22.45
N ALA A 394 6.53 0.16 -22.04
CA ALA A 394 6.48 -1.15 -22.66
C ALA A 394 5.03 -1.62 -22.84
N ILE A 395 4.84 -2.64 -23.66
CA ILE A 395 3.53 -3.25 -23.92
C ILE A 395 3.56 -4.77 -23.78
N ALA A 396 2.39 -5.30 -23.38
CA ALA A 396 2.07 -6.71 -23.45
C ALA A 396 0.69 -6.89 -24.07
N TYR A 397 0.40 -8.03 -24.64
CA TYR A 397 -0.86 -8.26 -25.33
C TYR A 397 -1.41 -9.67 -25.09
N SER A 398 -2.73 -9.79 -25.28
CA SER A 398 -3.49 -11.03 -25.13
C SER A 398 -4.64 -11.07 -26.15
N THR A 399 -5.06 -12.26 -26.57
CA THR A 399 -6.27 -12.47 -27.37
C THR A 399 -7.33 -13.29 -26.64
N ASP A 400 -7.03 -13.70 -25.40
CA ASP A 400 -7.95 -14.47 -24.54
C ASP A 400 -8.28 -13.75 -23.21
N GLY A 401 -7.56 -12.63 -22.92
CA GLY A 401 -7.68 -11.91 -21.64
C GLY A 401 -7.16 -12.71 -20.43
N ARG A 402 -6.40 -13.78 -20.66
CA ARG A 402 -5.89 -14.68 -19.61
C ARG A 402 -4.37 -14.83 -19.68
N THR A 403 -3.85 -15.01 -20.89
CA THR A 403 -2.43 -15.19 -21.18
C THR A 403 -1.87 -13.96 -21.84
N PHE A 404 -0.82 -13.37 -21.26
CA PHE A 404 -0.21 -12.14 -21.76
C PHE A 404 1.21 -12.39 -22.22
N THR A 405 1.55 -11.84 -23.39
CA THR A 405 2.88 -11.90 -23.98
C THR A 405 3.48 -10.51 -24.05
N LYS A 406 4.64 -10.30 -23.42
CA LYS A 406 5.39 -9.06 -23.55
C LYS A 406 5.89 -8.92 -25.00
N TYR A 407 5.74 -7.72 -25.57
CA TYR A 407 6.16 -7.48 -26.94
C TYR A 407 7.68 -7.58 -27.09
N ALA A 408 8.17 -8.39 -28.04
CA ALA A 408 9.58 -8.60 -28.24
C ALA A 408 10.36 -7.34 -28.70
N GLY A 409 9.65 -6.35 -29.25
CA GLY A 409 10.21 -5.06 -29.65
C GLY A 409 10.17 -3.97 -28.57
N ASN A 410 9.86 -4.31 -27.31
CA ASN A 410 9.94 -3.36 -26.21
C ASN A 410 11.37 -2.83 -26.02
N PRO A 411 11.54 -1.56 -25.54
CA PRO A 411 10.49 -0.62 -25.19
C PRO A 411 9.88 0.07 -26.41
N VAL A 412 8.56 0.43 -26.31
CA VAL A 412 7.86 1.21 -27.35
C VAL A 412 8.07 2.72 -27.20
N LEU A 413 8.42 3.20 -26.01
CA LEU A 413 8.84 4.58 -25.76
C LEU A 413 10.05 4.57 -24.82
N LYS A 414 11.13 5.19 -25.27
CA LYS A 414 12.39 5.29 -24.51
C LYS A 414 12.22 6.31 -23.38
N GLN A 415 13.14 6.25 -22.42
CA GLN A 415 13.21 7.21 -21.33
C GLN A 415 13.28 8.65 -21.84
N ILE A 416 12.42 9.51 -21.28
CA ILE A 416 12.46 10.96 -21.48
C ILE A 416 13.25 11.58 -20.32
N THR A 417 12.86 11.25 -19.10
CA THR A 417 13.56 11.57 -17.84
C THR A 417 13.51 10.35 -16.92
N GLY A 418 14.23 10.34 -15.80
CA GLY A 418 14.09 9.28 -14.80
C GLY A 418 12.71 9.22 -14.14
N GLY A 419 11.93 10.31 -14.22
CA GLY A 419 10.60 10.42 -13.61
C GLY A 419 9.43 10.28 -14.60
N ASN A 420 9.62 9.64 -15.76
CA ASN A 420 8.51 9.39 -16.68
C ASN A 420 7.79 8.08 -16.37
N ARG A 421 6.44 8.11 -16.16
CA ARG A 421 5.65 6.94 -15.78
C ARG A 421 4.16 7.07 -16.02
N ASP A 422 3.45 5.93 -15.89
CA ASP A 422 2.01 5.80 -15.81
C ASP A 422 1.27 6.20 -17.09
N PRO A 423 1.51 5.49 -18.22
CA PRO A 423 0.88 5.81 -19.48
C PRO A 423 -0.62 5.49 -19.48
N LYS A 424 -1.47 6.47 -19.79
CA LYS A 424 -2.86 6.25 -20.17
C LYS A 424 -3.01 6.35 -21.68
N VAL A 425 -3.57 5.31 -22.29
CA VAL A 425 -3.75 5.21 -23.74
C VAL A 425 -5.24 5.09 -24.08
N PHE A 426 -5.66 5.70 -25.18
CA PHE A 426 -6.99 5.58 -25.74
C PHE A 426 -6.98 5.81 -27.26
N TRP A 427 -8.01 5.31 -27.94
CA TRP A 427 -8.22 5.57 -29.37
C TRP A 427 -8.96 6.90 -29.55
N HIS A 428 -8.37 7.82 -30.31
CA HIS A 428 -9.00 9.11 -30.65
C HIS A 428 -9.67 9.00 -32.03
N GLU A 429 -10.98 8.79 -31.99
CA GLU A 429 -11.78 8.53 -33.19
C GLU A 429 -11.66 9.62 -34.26
N PRO A 430 -11.71 10.93 -33.94
CA PRO A 430 -11.61 11.96 -34.98
C PRO A 430 -10.29 11.98 -35.76
N THR A 431 -9.18 11.60 -35.12
CA THR A 431 -7.85 11.55 -35.78
C THR A 431 -7.45 10.15 -36.25
N GLN A 432 -8.23 9.12 -35.93
CA GLN A 432 -7.94 7.70 -36.23
C GLN A 432 -6.54 7.30 -35.76
N LYS A 433 -6.20 7.67 -34.53
CA LYS A 433 -4.90 7.41 -33.90
C LYS A 433 -5.05 7.05 -32.42
N TRP A 434 -4.10 6.31 -31.93
CA TRP A 434 -3.88 6.15 -30.50
C TRP A 434 -3.27 7.41 -29.92
N VAL A 435 -3.72 7.80 -28.75
CA VAL A 435 -3.16 8.89 -27.94
C VAL A 435 -2.69 8.31 -26.62
N MET A 436 -1.46 8.64 -26.20
CA MET A 436 -0.91 8.34 -24.89
C MET A 436 -0.75 9.64 -24.11
N VAL A 437 -1.20 9.62 -22.88
CA VAL A 437 -0.98 10.66 -21.88
C VAL A 437 -0.02 10.10 -20.84
N LEU A 438 1.12 10.76 -20.61
CA LEU A 438 2.21 10.26 -19.77
C LEU A 438 2.65 11.34 -18.77
N TYR A 439 2.75 10.99 -17.51
CA TYR A 439 3.40 11.85 -16.53
C TYR A 439 4.91 11.91 -16.78
N VAL A 440 5.46 13.11 -16.77
CA VAL A 440 6.90 13.35 -16.92
C VAL A 440 7.33 14.43 -15.95
N GLU A 441 8.26 14.11 -15.05
CA GLU A 441 8.95 15.12 -14.25
C GLU A 441 10.05 15.75 -15.10
N LEU A 442 9.85 17.00 -15.48
CA LEU A 442 10.78 17.74 -16.34
C LEU A 442 11.37 18.93 -15.57
N GLN A 443 12.68 18.87 -15.30
CA GLN A 443 13.40 19.94 -14.57
C GLN A 443 12.76 20.29 -13.21
N GLY A 444 12.33 19.27 -12.45
CA GLY A 444 11.67 19.42 -11.15
C GLY A 444 10.22 19.92 -11.22
N LYS A 445 9.61 19.94 -12.41
CA LYS A 445 8.20 20.29 -12.61
C LYS A 445 7.37 19.07 -12.99
N HIS A 446 6.15 19.01 -12.50
CA HIS A 446 5.16 18.04 -12.93
C HIS A 446 4.57 18.46 -14.28
N THR A 447 4.71 17.62 -15.28
CA THR A 447 4.20 17.85 -16.62
C THR A 447 3.47 16.61 -17.14
N ILE A 448 2.54 16.82 -18.07
CA ILE A 448 1.82 15.76 -18.76
C ILE A 448 2.15 15.85 -20.26
N HIS A 449 2.78 14.80 -20.77
CA HIS A 449 3.16 14.72 -22.18
C HIS A 449 2.14 13.91 -22.96
N PHE A 450 1.80 14.40 -24.16
CA PHE A 450 0.92 13.75 -25.10
C PHE A 450 1.70 13.19 -26.26
N PHE A 451 1.39 11.94 -26.62
CA PHE A 451 1.98 11.25 -27.77
C PHE A 451 0.88 10.69 -28.66
N THR A 452 1.20 10.45 -29.92
CA THR A 452 0.30 9.78 -30.86
C THR A 452 0.99 8.60 -31.53
N SER A 453 0.20 7.56 -31.86
CA SER A 453 0.68 6.34 -32.53
C SER A 453 -0.34 5.83 -33.53
N PRO A 454 0.07 5.34 -34.71
CA PRO A 454 -0.81 4.62 -35.62
C PRO A 454 -1.05 3.17 -35.18
N ASN A 455 -0.21 2.57 -34.31
CA ASN A 455 -0.11 1.12 -34.16
C ASN A 455 0.29 0.65 -32.73
N LEU A 456 0.24 1.50 -31.72
CA LEU A 456 0.65 1.23 -30.31
C LEU A 456 2.15 0.91 -30.12
N ARG A 457 2.93 0.76 -31.18
CA ARG A 457 4.34 0.37 -31.14
C ARG A 457 5.30 1.52 -31.39
N GLU A 458 4.85 2.51 -32.13
CA GLU A 458 5.63 3.69 -32.56
C GLU A 458 4.95 4.95 -32.08
N TRP A 459 5.62 5.73 -31.24
CA TRP A 459 5.04 6.90 -30.61
C TRP A 459 5.77 8.19 -30.99
N SER A 460 5.03 9.24 -31.27
CA SER A 460 5.55 10.57 -31.55
C SER A 460 4.94 11.57 -30.58
N GLN A 461 5.76 12.39 -29.91
CA GLN A 461 5.29 13.42 -29.03
C GLN A 461 4.58 14.53 -29.82
N ILE A 462 3.42 14.95 -29.34
CA ILE A 462 2.59 15.98 -29.99
C ILE A 462 2.44 17.25 -29.16
N SER A 463 2.36 17.15 -27.84
CA SER A 463 2.28 18.33 -26.96
C SER A 463 2.72 18.02 -25.54
N ILE A 464 2.88 19.10 -24.77
CA ILE A 464 3.11 19.06 -23.32
C ILE A 464 2.09 20.00 -22.67
N THR A 465 1.52 19.57 -21.55
CA THR A 465 0.66 20.40 -20.71
C THR A 465 1.30 20.51 -19.33
N GLU A 466 1.36 21.71 -18.82
CA GLU A 466 1.87 22.04 -17.49
C GLU A 466 0.91 23.00 -16.78
N GLY A 467 1.03 23.12 -15.46
CA GLY A 467 0.22 24.05 -14.68
C GLY A 467 0.45 25.52 -15.07
N ILE A 468 -0.47 26.36 -14.64
CA ILE A 468 -0.30 27.81 -14.74
C ILE A 468 0.98 28.20 -13.98
N ALA A 469 1.74 29.14 -14.50
CA ALA A 469 3.04 29.56 -13.97
C ALA A 469 3.02 29.74 -12.44
N GLY A 470 3.93 29.05 -11.74
CA GLY A 470 4.06 29.09 -10.27
C GLY A 470 3.16 28.13 -9.49
N THR A 471 2.31 27.33 -10.13
CA THR A 471 1.51 26.30 -9.47
C THR A 471 1.99 24.88 -9.83
N ALA A 472 1.98 23.96 -8.84
CA ALA A 472 2.20 22.55 -9.12
C ALA A 472 1.06 22.02 -9.99
N TYR A 473 1.39 21.24 -11.03
CA TYR A 473 0.40 20.61 -11.89
C TYR A 473 0.02 19.21 -11.35
N LEU A 474 -0.72 18.46 -12.18
CA LEU A 474 -1.16 17.12 -11.84
C LEU A 474 0.03 16.18 -11.69
N PHE A 475 0.01 15.37 -10.64
CA PHE A 475 1.09 14.48 -10.27
C PHE A 475 0.71 13.04 -10.61
N GLU A 476 1.57 12.31 -11.26
CA GLU A 476 1.55 10.90 -11.67
C GLU A 476 0.16 10.29 -12.00
N CYS A 477 0.12 9.05 -12.44
CA CYS A 477 -1.08 8.29 -12.79
C CYS A 477 -2.14 9.10 -13.57
N PRO A 478 -1.79 9.76 -14.69
CA PRO A 478 -2.76 10.55 -15.43
C PRO A 478 -3.86 9.66 -15.99
N ASP A 479 -5.11 10.10 -15.87
CA ASP A 479 -6.24 9.57 -16.66
C ASP A 479 -6.82 10.68 -17.54
N PHE A 480 -7.30 10.32 -18.73
CA PHE A 480 -7.77 11.30 -19.69
C PHE A 480 -8.95 10.76 -20.50
N PHE A 481 -10.08 11.47 -20.45
CA PHE A 481 -11.33 11.02 -21.05
C PHE A 481 -12.28 12.16 -21.33
N GLU A 482 -13.22 11.93 -22.23
CA GLU A 482 -14.30 12.86 -22.60
C GLU A 482 -15.58 12.53 -21.85
N LEU A 483 -16.31 13.58 -21.42
CA LEU A 483 -17.61 13.49 -20.77
C LEU A 483 -18.57 14.56 -21.28
N ALA A 484 -19.84 14.21 -21.39
CA ALA A 484 -20.93 15.15 -21.65
C ALA A 484 -21.27 15.94 -20.37
N VAL A 485 -21.42 17.25 -20.48
CA VAL A 485 -21.90 18.11 -19.39
C VAL A 485 -23.42 17.92 -19.28
N ASP A 486 -23.91 17.60 -18.09
CA ASP A 486 -25.34 17.32 -17.81
C ASP A 486 -25.95 16.24 -18.72
N GLY A 487 -25.12 15.35 -19.28
CA GLY A 487 -25.54 14.31 -20.22
C GLY A 487 -25.81 14.81 -21.66
N ASP A 488 -25.57 16.10 -21.96
CA ASP A 488 -25.73 16.66 -23.29
C ASP A 488 -24.52 16.27 -24.17
N LYS A 489 -24.74 15.33 -25.09
CA LYS A 489 -23.72 14.81 -26.02
C LYS A 489 -23.21 15.84 -27.01
N THR A 490 -23.89 17.01 -27.14
CA THR A 490 -23.43 18.12 -27.98
C THR A 490 -22.52 19.09 -27.24
N ASN A 491 -22.47 18.99 -25.91
CA ASN A 491 -21.62 19.78 -25.02
C ASN A 491 -20.69 18.86 -24.24
N THR A 492 -19.59 18.43 -24.85
CA THR A 492 -18.60 17.54 -24.22
C THR A 492 -17.38 18.31 -23.80
N LYS A 493 -16.73 17.82 -22.74
CA LYS A 493 -15.45 18.30 -22.22
C LYS A 493 -14.51 17.14 -21.96
N TRP A 494 -13.23 17.40 -22.10
CA TRP A 494 -12.18 16.50 -21.72
C TRP A 494 -11.77 16.75 -20.27
N VAL A 495 -11.53 15.68 -19.54
CA VAL A 495 -11.05 15.69 -18.16
C VAL A 495 -9.67 15.08 -18.12
N LEU A 496 -8.69 15.83 -17.62
CA LEU A 496 -7.35 15.34 -17.30
C LEU A 496 -7.21 15.22 -15.79
N LEU A 497 -6.84 14.04 -15.31
CA LEU A 497 -6.83 13.65 -13.90
C LEU A 497 -5.40 13.31 -13.46
N GLY A 498 -5.05 13.54 -12.20
CA GLY A 498 -3.82 13.07 -11.56
C GLY A 498 -4.08 12.10 -10.41
N ALA A 499 -3.04 11.53 -9.85
CA ALA A 499 -3.12 10.44 -8.86
C ALA A 499 -3.90 10.81 -7.58
N ASN A 500 -3.81 12.03 -7.10
CA ASN A 500 -4.58 12.51 -5.94
C ASN A 500 -6.03 12.89 -6.28
N SER A 501 -6.51 12.49 -7.47
CA SER A 501 -7.81 12.86 -8.06
C SER A 501 -8.03 14.34 -8.36
N GLU A 502 -7.03 15.19 -8.23
CA GLU A 502 -7.13 16.54 -8.80
C GLU A 502 -7.32 16.44 -10.33
N TYR A 503 -8.13 17.32 -10.89
CA TYR A 503 -8.46 17.26 -12.30
C TYR A 503 -8.58 18.64 -12.95
N ALA A 504 -8.35 18.70 -14.24
CA ALA A 504 -8.61 19.86 -15.09
C ALA A 504 -9.66 19.51 -16.13
N VAL A 505 -10.60 20.45 -16.38
CA VAL A 505 -11.61 20.36 -17.44
C VAL A 505 -11.22 21.27 -18.59
N GLY A 506 -11.35 20.81 -19.82
CA GLY A 506 -10.97 21.58 -20.99
C GLY A 506 -11.41 20.95 -22.31
N THR A 507 -10.72 21.33 -23.38
CA THR A 507 -10.93 20.81 -24.75
C THR A 507 -9.68 20.09 -25.23
N PHE A 508 -9.85 19.09 -26.09
CA PHE A 508 -8.77 18.38 -26.77
C PHE A 508 -9.05 18.30 -28.27
N ASP A 509 -8.13 18.77 -29.09
CA ASP A 509 -8.26 18.83 -30.54
C ASP A 509 -7.63 17.61 -31.27
N GLY A 510 -7.19 16.61 -30.52
CA GLY A 510 -6.43 15.46 -31.03
C GLY A 510 -4.91 15.65 -30.98
N THR A 511 -4.45 16.86 -30.65
CA THR A 511 -3.03 17.20 -30.52
C THR A 511 -2.70 17.86 -29.18
N ARG A 512 -3.56 18.75 -28.71
CA ARG A 512 -3.33 19.55 -27.49
C ARG A 512 -4.55 19.56 -26.60
N PHE A 513 -4.33 19.36 -25.30
CA PHE A 513 -5.29 19.64 -24.26
C PHE A 513 -5.18 21.12 -23.83
N THR A 514 -6.30 21.85 -23.89
CA THR A 514 -6.40 23.23 -23.44
C THR A 514 -7.32 23.30 -22.23
N PRO A 515 -6.80 23.45 -20.99
CA PRO A 515 -7.63 23.57 -19.81
C PRO A 515 -8.41 24.89 -19.83
N GLU A 516 -9.69 24.86 -19.45
CA GLU A 516 -10.57 26.03 -19.36
C GLU A 516 -10.53 26.68 -17.98
N GLN A 517 -9.99 26.00 -16.99
CA GLN A 517 -9.87 26.47 -15.61
C GLN A 517 -8.66 25.84 -14.92
N THR A 518 -8.30 26.36 -13.74
CA THR A 518 -7.30 25.76 -12.88
C THR A 518 -7.74 24.36 -12.42
N LYS A 519 -6.79 23.52 -12.01
CA LYS A 519 -7.12 22.20 -11.48
C LYS A 519 -8.06 22.29 -10.28
N LEU A 520 -8.96 21.34 -10.19
CA LEU A 520 -9.98 21.19 -9.18
C LEU A 520 -9.69 19.93 -8.34
N PRO A 521 -10.05 19.91 -7.08
CA PRO A 521 -9.97 18.69 -6.29
C PRO A 521 -11.10 17.72 -6.67
N GLY A 522 -10.78 16.43 -6.78
CA GLY A 522 -11.77 15.36 -6.96
C GLY A 522 -12.39 14.94 -5.63
N HIS A 523 -11.85 13.89 -4.98
CA HIS A 523 -12.30 13.49 -3.64
C HIS A 523 -11.97 14.53 -2.56
N ARG A 524 -12.62 14.39 -1.41
CA ARG A 524 -12.45 15.29 -0.25
C ARG A 524 -12.01 14.54 1.02
N GLY A 525 -11.85 13.23 0.92
CA GLY A 525 -11.46 12.37 2.02
C GLY A 525 -9.96 12.11 2.10
N ARG A 526 -9.63 10.95 2.63
CA ARG A 526 -8.26 10.43 2.76
C ARG A 526 -8.17 9.05 2.10
N GLY A 527 -6.94 8.63 1.80
CA GLY A 527 -6.70 7.27 1.37
C GLY A 527 -7.31 6.89 0.03
N PHE A 528 -7.51 7.85 -0.87
CA PHE A 528 -7.89 7.63 -2.26
C PHE A 528 -6.77 8.12 -3.16
N TYR A 529 -6.24 7.24 -3.99
CA TYR A 529 -5.11 7.56 -4.84
C TYR A 529 -5.13 6.80 -6.17
N ALA A 530 -4.38 7.29 -7.17
CA ALA A 530 -4.17 6.68 -8.49
C ALA A 530 -5.44 6.18 -9.19
N PRO A 531 -6.56 6.94 -9.21
CA PRO A 531 -7.79 6.46 -9.81
C PRO A 531 -7.64 6.24 -11.33
N GLN A 532 -8.24 5.15 -11.83
CA GLN A 532 -8.24 4.84 -13.25
C GLN A 532 -9.66 4.53 -13.74
N THR A 533 -10.03 5.05 -14.92
CA THR A 533 -11.29 4.72 -15.58
C THR A 533 -11.15 3.50 -16.47
N PHE A 534 -12.22 2.68 -16.52
CA PHE A 534 -12.29 1.53 -17.42
C PHE A 534 -12.40 1.98 -18.88
N SER A 535 -11.51 1.46 -19.72
CA SER A 535 -11.54 1.62 -21.16
C SER A 535 -12.54 0.65 -21.81
N ASP A 536 -12.97 0.94 -23.01
CA ASP A 536 -13.74 0.03 -23.87
C ASP A 536 -15.08 -0.48 -23.29
N ILE A 537 -15.67 0.21 -22.32
CA ILE A 537 -17.04 -0.07 -21.85
C ILE A 537 -17.98 0.04 -23.08
N PRO A 538 -18.89 -0.95 -23.30
CA PRO A 538 -19.80 -0.92 -24.44
C PRO A 538 -20.59 0.40 -24.55
N LYS A 539 -20.73 0.94 -25.76
CA LYS A 539 -21.49 2.17 -26.01
C LYS A 539 -22.95 2.08 -25.55
N SER A 540 -23.50 0.88 -25.45
CA SER A 540 -24.84 0.61 -24.92
C SER A 540 -24.96 0.87 -23.42
N ASP A 541 -23.88 0.69 -22.65
CA ASP A 541 -23.78 1.08 -21.24
C ASP A 541 -23.53 2.60 -21.15
N GLY A 542 -22.50 3.08 -21.81
CA GLY A 542 -22.18 4.50 -21.99
C GLY A 542 -21.69 5.21 -20.72
N ARG A 543 -21.55 4.52 -19.59
CA ARG A 543 -21.00 5.07 -18.34
C ARG A 543 -19.49 5.26 -18.42
N ARG A 544 -18.97 6.23 -17.68
CA ARG A 544 -17.56 6.33 -17.31
C ARG A 544 -17.41 5.80 -15.90
N ILE A 545 -16.75 4.66 -15.75
CA ILE A 545 -16.57 4.00 -14.45
C ILE A 545 -15.12 4.09 -14.05
N GLN A 546 -14.88 4.49 -12.80
CA GLN A 546 -13.58 4.68 -12.18
C GLN A 546 -13.45 3.80 -10.95
N ILE A 547 -12.23 3.37 -10.65
CA ILE A 547 -11.84 2.74 -9.38
C ILE A 547 -10.52 3.37 -8.92
N GLY A 548 -10.28 3.47 -7.62
CA GLY A 548 -9.05 4.05 -7.08
C GLY A 548 -8.41 3.14 -6.02
N TRP A 549 -7.13 3.30 -5.77
CA TRP A 549 -6.48 2.68 -4.63
C TRP A 549 -7.06 3.28 -3.34
N PHE A 550 -7.58 2.41 -2.48
CA PHE A 550 -8.10 2.74 -1.16
C PHE A 550 -7.11 2.28 -0.10
N GLN A 551 -6.43 3.22 0.53
CA GLN A 551 -5.28 3.02 1.41
C GLN A 551 -5.72 2.53 2.80
N THR A 552 -6.24 1.30 2.85
CA THR A 552 -6.63 0.62 4.08
C THR A 552 -5.43 -0.11 4.69
N GLU A 553 -5.30 -0.13 6.02
CA GLU A 553 -4.29 -0.92 6.71
C GLU A 553 -4.91 -2.14 7.39
N THR A 554 -4.43 -3.33 7.07
CA THR A 554 -4.97 -4.60 7.56
C THR A 554 -3.96 -5.36 8.40
N ARG A 555 -3.46 -4.74 9.47
CA ARG A 555 -2.40 -5.29 10.34
C ARG A 555 -2.75 -6.69 10.83
N GLY A 556 -1.78 -7.61 10.70
CA GLY A 556 -1.94 -9.01 11.08
C GLY A 556 -2.64 -9.89 10.04
N MET A 557 -3.05 -9.34 8.90
CA MET A 557 -3.63 -10.12 7.79
C MET A 557 -2.57 -10.52 6.77
N SER A 558 -2.90 -11.50 5.93
CA SER A 558 -2.03 -11.96 4.84
C SER A 558 -2.06 -11.06 3.60
N PHE A 559 -2.82 -9.98 3.64
CA PHE A 559 -2.95 -9.00 2.57
C PHE A 559 -2.97 -7.59 3.15
N ASN A 560 -2.74 -6.58 2.32
CA ASN A 560 -2.85 -5.18 2.72
C ASN A 560 -3.32 -4.32 1.57
N GLN A 561 -4.09 -3.26 1.92
CA GLN A 561 -4.72 -2.32 1.01
C GLN A 561 -5.94 -2.89 0.27
N SER A 562 -6.69 -2.02 -0.39
CA SER A 562 -7.88 -2.36 -1.16
C SER A 562 -8.11 -1.36 -2.30
N MET A 563 -9.15 -1.58 -3.10
CA MET A 563 -9.71 -0.61 -4.04
C MET A 563 -10.98 0.01 -3.44
N THR A 564 -11.31 1.24 -3.85
CA THR A 564 -12.63 1.84 -3.55
C THR A 564 -13.76 1.03 -4.17
N VAL A 565 -15.00 1.32 -3.79
CA VAL A 565 -16.11 0.86 -4.62
C VAL A 565 -15.98 1.48 -6.03
N PRO A 566 -16.42 0.79 -7.10
CA PRO A 566 -16.46 1.38 -8.43
C PRO A 566 -17.43 2.57 -8.49
N LEU A 567 -17.00 3.64 -9.16
CA LEU A 567 -17.66 4.93 -9.20
C LEU A 567 -18.11 5.27 -10.62
N GLU A 568 -19.35 5.66 -10.82
CA GLU A 568 -19.78 6.32 -12.05
C GLU A 568 -19.40 7.81 -11.98
N ILE A 569 -18.68 8.28 -13.00
CA ILE A 569 -18.20 9.66 -13.12
C ILE A 569 -19.01 10.41 -14.15
N LYS A 570 -19.47 11.63 -13.80
CA LYS A 570 -20.17 12.54 -14.70
C LYS A 570 -19.64 13.96 -14.55
N LEU A 571 -19.95 14.82 -15.51
CA LEU A 571 -19.78 16.28 -15.40
C LEU A 571 -21.14 16.93 -15.18
N LEU A 572 -21.24 17.68 -14.08
CA LEU A 572 -22.39 18.52 -13.75
C LEU A 572 -22.05 19.99 -14.06
N GLY A 573 -22.91 20.68 -14.80
CA GLY A 573 -22.82 22.11 -15.00
C GLY A 573 -23.09 22.88 -13.72
N THR A 574 -22.19 23.78 -13.35
CA THR A 574 -22.38 24.71 -12.22
C THR A 574 -22.11 26.15 -12.68
N PRO A 575 -22.54 27.19 -11.93
CA PRO A 575 -22.23 28.57 -12.28
C PRO A 575 -20.73 28.86 -12.44
N GLU A 576 -19.88 28.11 -11.72
CA GLU A 576 -18.40 28.25 -11.77
C GLU A 576 -17.77 27.35 -12.85
N GLY A 577 -18.56 26.71 -13.70
CA GLY A 577 -18.14 25.77 -14.74
C GLY A 577 -18.37 24.30 -14.35
N PRO A 578 -18.08 23.35 -15.27
CA PRO A 578 -18.34 21.94 -15.05
C PRO A 578 -17.57 21.36 -13.87
N ARG A 579 -18.23 20.52 -13.07
CA ARG A 579 -17.67 19.81 -11.93
C ARG A 579 -17.86 18.31 -12.09
N MET A 580 -16.83 17.55 -11.76
CA MET A 580 -16.90 16.08 -11.72
C MET A 580 -17.75 15.63 -10.54
N THR A 581 -18.62 14.66 -10.76
CA THR A 581 -19.43 14.02 -9.74
C THR A 581 -19.08 12.55 -9.64
N PHE A 582 -19.22 12.00 -8.43
CA PHE A 582 -18.92 10.63 -8.08
C PHE A 582 -20.15 9.95 -7.49
N THR A 583 -20.60 8.88 -8.10
CA THR A 583 -21.68 8.06 -7.56
C THR A 583 -21.29 6.59 -7.56
N PRO A 584 -21.60 5.82 -6.49
CA PRO A 584 -21.32 4.39 -6.51
C PRO A 584 -22.13 3.71 -7.63
N VAL A 585 -21.54 2.71 -8.25
CA VAL A 585 -22.24 1.96 -9.32
C VAL A 585 -23.47 1.25 -8.77
N LYS A 586 -24.53 1.18 -9.56
CA LYS A 586 -25.82 0.57 -9.15
C LYS A 586 -25.70 -0.92 -8.85
N GLU A 587 -24.71 -1.59 -9.39
CA GLU A 587 -24.47 -3.01 -9.22
C GLU A 587 -24.23 -3.40 -7.75
N LEU A 588 -23.77 -2.46 -6.91
CA LEU A 588 -23.64 -2.65 -5.45
C LEU A 588 -24.98 -2.94 -4.77
N GLU A 589 -26.13 -2.54 -5.37
CA GLU A 589 -27.46 -2.85 -4.86
C GLU A 589 -27.74 -4.36 -4.81
N SER A 590 -27.03 -5.16 -5.61
CA SER A 590 -27.12 -6.63 -5.59
C SER A 590 -26.66 -7.26 -4.27
N LEU A 591 -25.92 -6.49 -3.46
CA LEU A 591 -25.45 -6.92 -2.14
C LEU A 591 -26.47 -6.71 -1.03
N ARG A 592 -27.57 -5.98 -1.28
CA ARG A 592 -28.60 -5.71 -0.28
C ARG A 592 -29.35 -6.99 0.08
N THR A 593 -29.40 -7.28 1.39
CA THR A 593 -30.12 -8.44 1.94
C THR A 593 -31.42 -8.03 2.61
N ARG A 594 -31.41 -6.91 3.30
CA ARG A 594 -32.56 -6.34 3.98
C ARG A 594 -32.55 -4.82 3.86
N THR A 595 -33.71 -4.25 3.62
CA THR A 595 -33.93 -2.79 3.63
C THR A 595 -34.87 -2.42 4.76
N THR A 596 -34.46 -1.48 5.59
CA THR A 596 -35.30 -0.81 6.57
C THR A 596 -35.60 0.59 6.06
N THR A 597 -36.86 0.86 5.75
CA THR A 597 -37.34 2.18 5.32
C THR A 597 -38.03 2.85 6.50
N PHE A 598 -37.72 4.11 6.72
CA PHE A 598 -38.33 4.93 7.76
C PHE A 598 -39.36 5.90 7.13
N ASP A 599 -40.48 6.09 7.80
CA ASP A 599 -41.44 7.12 7.40
C ASP A 599 -40.77 8.52 7.51
N PRO A 600 -41.20 9.50 6.71
CA PRO A 600 -40.71 10.87 6.84
C PRO A 600 -40.88 11.39 8.26
N ILE A 601 -39.80 11.92 8.83
CA ILE A 601 -39.79 12.42 10.22
C ILE A 601 -39.21 13.81 10.30
N VAL A 602 -39.65 14.60 11.30
CA VAL A 602 -38.97 15.82 11.71
C VAL A 602 -38.19 15.49 12.96
N LEU A 603 -36.86 15.33 12.78
CA LEU A 603 -35.95 15.02 13.87
C LEU A 603 -35.58 16.29 14.61
N LYS A 604 -35.74 16.31 15.94
CA LYS A 604 -35.42 17.43 16.81
C LYS A 604 -34.25 17.09 17.72
N PRO A 605 -33.49 18.08 18.21
CA PRO A 605 -32.46 17.84 19.21
C PRO A 605 -33.03 17.11 20.42
N GLY A 606 -32.39 16.00 20.81
CA GLY A 606 -32.80 15.16 21.94
C GLY A 606 -33.87 14.10 21.63
N ASP A 607 -34.34 14.00 20.41
CA ASP A 607 -35.19 12.90 19.98
C ASP A 607 -34.44 11.56 20.07
N ARG A 608 -35.21 10.48 20.19
CA ARG A 608 -34.66 9.13 20.20
C ARG A 608 -34.01 8.82 18.86
N ASN A 609 -32.86 8.13 18.90
CA ASN A 609 -32.17 7.65 17.71
C ASN A 609 -33.11 6.72 16.88
N PRO A 610 -33.39 7.06 15.61
CA PRO A 610 -34.25 6.20 14.76
C PRO A 610 -33.65 4.82 14.53
N PHE A 611 -32.35 4.66 14.68
CA PHE A 611 -31.63 3.42 14.41
C PHE A 611 -31.43 2.50 15.62
N ASP A 612 -32.02 2.81 16.79
CA ASP A 612 -31.80 2.06 18.04
C ASP A 612 -31.99 0.53 17.93
N ALA A 613 -32.85 0.08 17.01
CA ALA A 613 -33.11 -1.33 16.79
C ALA A 613 -32.14 -1.99 15.78
N LEU A 614 -31.23 -1.23 15.18
CA LEU A 614 -30.33 -1.72 14.14
C LEU A 614 -28.92 -1.93 14.70
N GLN A 615 -28.36 -3.10 14.35
CA GLN A 615 -26.94 -3.44 14.57
C GLN A 615 -26.43 -4.06 13.27
N LEU A 616 -25.52 -3.37 12.58
CA LEU A 616 -25.09 -3.73 11.23
C LEU A 616 -23.57 -3.63 11.09
N GLU A 617 -22.96 -4.66 10.58
CA GLU A 617 -21.54 -4.66 10.24
C GLU A 617 -21.28 -3.99 8.89
N LEU A 618 -22.06 -4.37 7.88
CA LEU A 618 -21.95 -3.92 6.50
C LEU A 618 -23.25 -3.22 6.13
N LEU A 619 -23.16 -1.99 5.68
CA LEU A 619 -24.37 -1.22 5.42
C LEU A 619 -24.21 -0.19 4.30
N GLU A 620 -25.36 0.15 3.72
CA GLU A 620 -25.59 1.33 2.92
C GLU A 620 -26.70 2.17 3.57
N ILE A 621 -26.49 3.46 3.73
CA ILE A 621 -27.52 4.41 4.15
C ILE A 621 -27.81 5.35 2.98
N ARG A 622 -29.09 5.56 2.67
CA ARG A 622 -29.59 6.59 1.76
C ARG A 622 -30.49 7.55 2.50
N ALA A 623 -30.15 8.83 2.48
CA ALA A 623 -30.93 9.88 3.15
C ALA A 623 -31.16 11.07 2.24
N GLU A 624 -32.41 11.61 2.26
CA GLU A 624 -32.76 12.92 1.73
C GLU A 624 -33.27 13.78 2.89
N ILE A 625 -32.55 14.86 3.17
CA ILE A 625 -32.74 15.70 4.35
C ILE A 625 -32.94 17.15 3.92
N GLU A 626 -33.95 17.80 4.46
CA GLU A 626 -34.15 19.24 4.38
C GLU A 626 -33.75 19.82 5.77
N PRO A 627 -32.50 20.29 5.91
CA PRO A 627 -32.04 20.86 7.18
C PRO A 627 -32.69 22.22 7.39
N SER A 628 -33.03 22.53 8.65
CA SER A 628 -33.36 23.89 9.03
C SER A 628 -32.09 24.73 9.16
N GLU A 629 -32.20 26.06 9.10
CA GLU A 629 -31.10 26.96 9.41
C GLU A 629 -30.48 26.63 10.79
N ALA A 630 -29.18 26.70 10.91
CA ALA A 630 -28.43 26.41 12.14
C ALA A 630 -28.65 25.00 12.71
N SER A 631 -28.92 24.01 11.87
CA SER A 631 -28.94 22.59 12.26
C SER A 631 -27.65 21.86 11.89
N GLU A 632 -27.20 20.97 12.77
CA GLU A 632 -26.21 19.95 12.47
C GLU A 632 -26.91 18.59 12.37
N ILE A 633 -26.66 17.84 11.32
CA ILE A 633 -27.09 16.45 11.17
C ILE A 633 -25.90 15.55 11.44
N VAL A 634 -26.03 14.66 12.41
CA VAL A 634 -24.94 13.81 12.89
C VAL A 634 -25.28 12.34 12.67
N PHE A 635 -24.48 11.66 11.88
CA PHE A 635 -24.45 10.20 11.83
C PHE A 635 -23.21 9.72 12.59
N ASN A 636 -23.38 8.74 13.45
CA ASN A 636 -22.28 7.96 14.00
C ASN A 636 -22.46 6.50 13.53
N ILE A 637 -21.52 6.02 12.74
CA ILE A 637 -21.56 4.69 12.16
C ILE A 637 -20.34 3.92 12.65
N ARG A 638 -20.55 3.00 13.61
CA ARG A 638 -19.47 2.18 14.17
C ARG A 638 -18.26 3.03 14.61
N ASP A 639 -18.54 4.10 15.39
CA ASP A 639 -17.58 5.13 15.87
C ASP A 639 -17.05 6.12 14.81
N SER A 640 -17.47 6.00 13.56
CA SER A 640 -17.16 7.02 12.55
C SER A 640 -18.19 8.14 12.56
N MET A 641 -17.72 9.35 12.79
CA MET A 641 -18.55 10.56 12.90
C MET A 641 -18.68 11.24 11.53
N ILE A 642 -19.94 11.47 11.12
CA ILE A 642 -20.29 12.27 9.94
C ILE A 642 -21.18 13.39 10.42
N ILE A 643 -20.77 14.64 10.23
CA ILE A 643 -21.48 15.83 10.70
C ILE A 643 -21.71 16.75 9.52
N TYR A 644 -22.96 17.10 9.24
CA TYR A 644 -23.32 18.11 8.26
C TYR A 644 -23.77 19.38 8.96
N ASP A 645 -23.09 20.51 8.69
CA ASP A 645 -23.44 21.84 9.15
C ASP A 645 -24.24 22.57 8.07
N SER A 646 -25.51 22.88 8.34
CA SER A 646 -26.41 23.52 7.38
C SER A 646 -26.05 24.96 7.07
N ASN A 647 -25.45 25.69 8.01
CA ASN A 647 -25.05 27.09 7.80
C ASN A 647 -23.83 27.20 6.89
N GLN A 648 -22.86 26.31 7.10
CA GLN A 648 -21.63 26.29 6.31
C GLN A 648 -21.82 25.51 4.99
N GLN A 649 -22.86 24.71 4.89
CA GLN A 649 -23.03 23.69 3.85
C GLN A 649 -21.77 22.83 3.71
N GLU A 650 -21.26 22.39 4.84
CA GLU A 650 -20.07 21.54 4.93
C GLU A 650 -20.39 20.22 5.61
N ILE A 651 -19.74 19.17 5.15
CA ILE A 651 -19.76 17.85 5.77
C ILE A 651 -18.39 17.55 6.36
N THR A 652 -18.37 17.03 7.57
CA THR A 652 -17.13 16.56 8.23
C THR A 652 -17.23 15.06 8.46
N VAL A 653 -16.24 14.30 8.01
CA VAL A 653 -16.14 12.84 8.23
C VAL A 653 -14.85 12.56 8.98
N ASN A 654 -14.92 12.07 10.22
CA ASN A 654 -13.76 11.81 11.08
C ASN A 654 -12.73 12.97 11.08
N GLY A 655 -13.23 14.22 11.15
CA GLY A 655 -12.42 15.45 11.16
C GLY A 655 -11.99 15.96 9.78
N GLN A 656 -12.25 15.24 8.69
CA GLN A 656 -12.01 15.70 7.33
C GLN A 656 -13.22 16.53 6.85
N ARG A 657 -13.02 17.82 6.56
CA ARG A 657 -14.07 18.77 6.13
C ARG A 657 -14.14 18.89 4.61
N ALA A 658 -15.37 19.02 4.12
CA ALA A 658 -15.64 19.21 2.70
C ALA A 658 -16.89 20.06 2.46
N TRP A 659 -16.85 20.89 1.44
CA TRP A 659 -18.05 21.59 0.96
C TRP A 659 -19.05 20.61 0.36
N ALA A 660 -20.28 20.67 0.81
CA ALA A 660 -21.39 19.81 0.40
C ALA A 660 -22.67 20.66 0.28
N PRO A 661 -22.86 21.38 -0.84
CA PRO A 661 -23.97 22.31 -1.01
C PRO A 661 -25.32 21.60 -1.05
N LEU A 662 -26.35 22.26 -0.53
CA LEU A 662 -27.71 21.80 -0.74
C LEU A 662 -28.07 21.89 -2.24
N ARG A 663 -28.74 20.86 -2.72
CA ARG A 663 -29.31 20.83 -4.07
C ARG A 663 -30.83 20.86 -3.94
N ASP A 664 -31.50 21.84 -4.54
CA ASP A 664 -32.94 22.08 -4.39
C ASP A 664 -33.40 22.14 -2.92
N GLY A 665 -32.58 22.77 -2.06
CA GLY A 665 -32.82 22.88 -0.62
C GLY A 665 -32.61 21.58 0.18
N LYS A 666 -32.05 20.55 -0.42
CA LYS A 666 -31.88 19.20 0.17
C LYS A 666 -30.44 18.76 0.21
N LEU A 667 -30.09 18.06 1.28
CA LEU A 667 -28.89 17.25 1.39
C LEU A 667 -29.27 15.81 1.02
N ARG A 668 -28.66 15.29 -0.06
CA ARG A 668 -28.76 13.88 -0.41
C ARG A 668 -27.46 13.20 -0.05
N LEU A 669 -27.57 12.16 0.79
CA LEU A 669 -26.44 11.38 1.28
C LEU A 669 -26.58 9.92 0.86
N THR A 670 -25.46 9.34 0.43
CA THR A 670 -25.28 7.89 0.34
C THR A 670 -24.01 7.55 1.11
N ILE A 671 -24.08 6.57 2.02
CA ILE A 671 -22.98 6.17 2.88
C ILE A 671 -22.82 4.66 2.76
N TYR A 672 -21.63 4.21 2.42
CA TYR A 672 -21.22 2.81 2.47
C TYR A 672 -20.26 2.61 3.63
N CYS A 673 -20.49 1.60 4.47
CA CYS A 673 -19.59 1.23 5.56
C CYS A 673 -19.22 -0.25 5.46
N ASP A 674 -17.91 -0.50 5.34
CA ASP A 674 -17.29 -1.82 5.34
C ASP A 674 -16.46 -2.02 6.63
N ARG A 675 -15.73 -3.12 6.73
CA ARG A 675 -14.83 -3.42 7.86
C ARG A 675 -13.66 -2.46 7.97
N THR A 676 -13.15 -1.99 6.83
CA THR A 676 -11.90 -1.22 6.74
C THR A 676 -12.06 0.14 6.09
N GLY A 677 -13.28 0.55 5.78
CA GLY A 677 -13.50 1.83 5.14
C GLY A 677 -14.95 2.31 5.16
N LEU A 678 -15.05 3.63 5.05
CA LEU A 678 -16.29 4.37 4.90
C LEU A 678 -16.19 5.22 3.63
N GLU A 679 -17.21 5.18 2.78
CA GLU A 679 -17.31 6.05 1.61
C GLU A 679 -18.61 6.86 1.69
N VAL A 680 -18.49 8.20 1.71
CA VAL A 680 -19.60 9.13 1.84
C VAL A 680 -19.76 9.94 0.57
N PHE A 681 -20.96 9.93 0.03
CA PHE A 681 -21.36 10.69 -1.16
C PHE A 681 -22.43 11.69 -0.77
N ALA A 682 -22.21 12.96 -1.08
CA ALA A 682 -23.14 14.04 -0.76
C ALA A 682 -23.39 14.93 -1.97
N SER A 683 -24.48 15.70 -1.93
CA SER A 683 -24.79 16.75 -2.93
C SER A 683 -24.81 16.23 -4.37
N ASP A 684 -25.50 15.10 -4.59
CA ASP A 684 -25.61 14.43 -5.89
C ASP A 684 -24.25 14.03 -6.49
N GLY A 685 -23.29 13.68 -5.62
CA GLY A 685 -21.95 13.24 -5.98
C GLY A 685 -20.91 14.36 -6.15
N LEU A 686 -21.27 15.63 -5.99
CA LEU A 686 -20.31 16.75 -5.96
C LEU A 686 -19.30 16.64 -4.82
N CYS A 687 -19.67 15.98 -3.74
CA CYS A 687 -18.82 15.73 -2.59
C CYS A 687 -18.68 14.23 -2.37
N TYR A 688 -17.47 13.72 -2.55
CA TYR A 688 -17.09 12.34 -2.29
C TYR A 688 -15.98 12.31 -1.23
N ILE A 689 -16.20 11.55 -0.15
CA ILE A 689 -15.30 11.46 1.00
C ILE A 689 -15.02 9.99 1.31
N PRO A 690 -13.99 9.40 0.71
CA PRO A 690 -13.46 8.11 1.13
C PRO A 690 -12.67 8.26 2.43
N MET A 691 -12.86 7.32 3.37
CA MET A 691 -12.21 7.32 4.68
C MET A 691 -11.83 5.90 5.08
N PRO A 692 -10.55 5.49 4.93
CA PRO A 692 -10.08 4.23 5.49
C PRO A 692 -10.11 4.30 7.03
N PHE A 693 -10.60 3.25 7.66
CA PHE A 693 -10.55 3.03 9.10
C PHE A 693 -10.83 1.57 9.42
N ASN A 694 -10.32 1.08 10.53
CA ASN A 694 -10.62 -0.26 11.00
C ASN A 694 -11.74 -0.18 12.04
N ALA A 695 -12.94 -0.56 11.63
CA ALA A 695 -14.08 -0.59 12.51
C ALA A 695 -13.90 -1.65 13.61
N ASN A 696 -14.24 -1.28 14.86
CA ASN A 696 -14.31 -2.26 15.93
C ASN A 696 -15.39 -3.32 15.59
N PRO A 697 -15.06 -4.61 15.44
CA PRO A 697 -16.02 -5.65 15.08
C PRO A 697 -17.15 -5.82 16.12
N GLU A 698 -16.88 -5.50 17.39
CA GLU A 698 -17.87 -5.54 18.48
C GLU A 698 -18.85 -4.36 18.45
N ASN A 699 -18.50 -3.26 17.75
CA ASN A 699 -19.38 -2.11 17.61
C ASN A 699 -20.11 -2.12 16.27
N GLN A 700 -21.37 -2.55 16.27
CA GLN A 700 -22.28 -2.52 15.11
C GLN A 700 -23.37 -1.47 15.23
N LYS A 701 -23.25 -0.53 16.20
CA LYS A 701 -24.23 0.51 16.44
C LYS A 701 -24.14 1.59 15.37
N ILE A 702 -25.32 2.07 15.00
CA ILE A 702 -25.49 3.23 14.14
C ILE A 702 -26.39 4.25 14.84
N PHE A 703 -26.13 5.51 14.59
CA PHE A 703 -26.80 6.58 15.29
C PHE A 703 -27.08 7.76 14.37
N LEU A 704 -28.25 8.38 14.52
CA LEU A 704 -28.64 9.61 13.82
C LEU A 704 -29.29 10.57 14.81
N GLU A 705 -28.75 11.77 14.88
CA GLU A 705 -29.32 12.88 15.65
C GLU A 705 -29.24 14.20 14.89
N THR A 706 -29.94 15.20 15.38
CA THR A 706 -29.74 16.60 14.99
C THR A 706 -29.35 17.42 16.21
N ARG A 707 -28.56 18.45 16.00
CA ARG A 707 -28.13 19.44 17.00
C ARG A 707 -28.51 20.83 16.52
N GLY A 708 -28.65 21.79 17.42
CA GLY A 708 -29.12 23.11 17.09
C GLY A 708 -30.64 23.10 16.79
N ASN A 709 -31.01 23.19 15.54
CA ASN A 709 -32.40 23.14 15.09
C ASN A 709 -32.84 21.80 14.53
N ALA A 710 -34.15 21.63 14.31
CA ALA A 710 -34.71 20.41 13.71
C ALA A 710 -34.32 20.24 12.25
N ALA A 711 -34.37 19.00 11.74
CA ALA A 711 -34.22 18.68 10.33
C ALA A 711 -35.38 17.80 9.85
N SER A 712 -35.88 18.04 8.65
CA SER A 712 -36.89 17.20 8.01
C SER A 712 -36.21 16.10 7.20
N ILE A 713 -36.33 14.86 7.66
CA ILE A 713 -35.84 13.68 6.94
C ILE A 713 -36.98 13.23 6.00
N ARG A 714 -36.82 13.45 4.71
CA ARG A 714 -37.83 13.12 3.69
C ARG A 714 -37.75 11.67 3.24
N LYS A 715 -36.55 11.14 3.19
CA LYS A 715 -36.26 9.76 2.85
C LYS A 715 -35.13 9.26 3.75
N LEU A 716 -35.30 8.06 4.29
CA LEU A 716 -34.27 7.38 5.06
C LEU A 716 -34.41 5.89 4.84
N GLU A 717 -33.39 5.32 4.26
CA GLU A 717 -33.29 3.89 4.01
C GLU A 717 -31.94 3.38 4.54
N VAL A 718 -32.00 2.26 5.24
CA VAL A 718 -30.79 1.53 5.69
C VAL A 718 -30.85 0.13 5.08
N HIS A 719 -29.83 -0.18 4.30
CA HIS A 719 -29.69 -1.48 3.65
C HIS A 719 -28.57 -2.26 4.35
N GLU A 720 -28.89 -3.46 4.80
CA GLU A 720 -27.92 -4.43 5.25
C GLU A 720 -27.27 -5.08 4.02
N LEU A 721 -25.96 -5.14 3.99
CA LEU A 721 -25.21 -5.70 2.87
C LEU A 721 -24.62 -7.06 3.22
N ARG A 722 -24.48 -7.91 2.22
CA ARG A 722 -23.73 -9.16 2.30
C ARG A 722 -22.34 -9.01 1.70
N SER A 723 -21.47 -9.99 1.98
CA SER A 723 -20.17 -10.09 1.34
C SER A 723 -20.30 -10.29 -0.17
N ALA A 724 -19.40 -9.64 -0.94
CA ALA A 724 -19.17 -9.92 -2.36
C ALA A 724 -18.28 -11.16 -2.58
N TRP A 725 -17.59 -11.62 -1.55
CA TRP A 725 -16.76 -12.81 -1.60
C TRP A 725 -17.62 -14.08 -1.45
N ARG A 726 -17.31 -15.09 -2.25
CA ARG A 726 -18.02 -16.38 -2.24
C ARG A 726 -17.43 -17.38 -1.24
#